data_aa4f4204855250d527e27e1f23baa5aa
#
_entry.id   aa4f4204855250d527e27e1f23baa5aa
#
_cell.length_a   1.000
_cell.length_b   1.000
_cell.length_c   1.000
_cell.angle_alpha   90.00
_cell.angle_beta   90.00
_cell.angle_gamma   90.00
#
_symmetry.space_group_name_H-M   'P 1'
#
loop_
_entity.id
_entity.type
_entity.pdbx_description
1 polymer ?
#
loop_
_entity_poly.entity_id
_entity_poly.type
_entity_poly.pdbx_seq_one_letter_code
_entity_poly.pdbx_strand_id
1 'polypeptide(L)'
;MKDGYIKVAAATPKVKVADTVYNGQLIKALMKECTDNGAKVVVFPELCITGYTCQDLFWQDRLIASAEDELIGIADYSRSLDGIFFIGLPYEINGMLYNMAAVVSRGEVLAMVPKTFLPNYNEFYEARHFASGENLSTYVTLKNGQQVSVDTDFIFSCKQLPKLKIAVELCEDLWTPNPPSIRHAMSGATVIVNLSASDEVTGKAIYRRELVSGQSARLICGYIYASAGDGESTQDVVYSGHNLICENGNVLAESKRFTNETIYSEFDVERIETERRRMTTFVVEDDHRWAEFYLEVKDTTLSRYVNPAPFVPADKTDRDRRCDEILMIQAMGLKKRLEHTNCKTAVIGISGGLDSTLALLVTVRAFDLLGKDHKDIAAVTMPGFGTTDRTYDNAVNLIKCLGATFIEVDIKDAVNIHFRDIGQNPSVHDVTYENGQARERTQILMDIANKENGMVIGTGDLSELALGWATYNGDHMSMYAVNASVPKTLVRHLVKYYADTCGSDLLESTLLDVLDTPVSPELLPPENGKISQKTEDLVGPYELHDFFLYNMLRCGYAPAKVYRLARIAFEGKYDDEFILKWLKNFYRRFFAQQFKRSCLPDGPKVGTVAVSPRGDLRMPSDACGRIWMDEVDKL
;
A
#
# COMPACT_ATOMS: atom_id res chain seq x y z
N MET A 1 8.28 -8.83 15.19
CA MET A 1 8.00 -9.96 14.27
C MET A 1 6.60 -10.57 14.41
N LYS A 2 5.86 -10.29 15.47
CA LYS A 2 4.54 -10.95 15.74
C LYS A 2 3.51 -10.72 14.63
N ASP A 3 3.51 -9.55 13.98
CA ASP A 3 2.55 -9.22 12.92
C ASP A 3 3.17 -9.30 11.52
N GLY A 4 4.19 -10.16 11.35
CA GLY A 4 4.90 -10.32 10.09
C GLY A 4 5.89 -9.18 9.76
N TYR A 5 6.05 -8.18 10.62
CA TYR A 5 7.06 -7.13 10.43
C TYR A 5 8.43 -7.58 10.87
N ILE A 6 9.41 -7.44 9.99
CA ILE A 6 10.82 -7.71 10.25
C ILE A 6 11.68 -6.48 9.93
N LYS A 7 12.47 -6.02 10.90
CA LYS A 7 13.40 -4.91 10.68
C LYS A 7 14.64 -5.39 9.98
N VAL A 8 15.03 -4.67 8.94
CA VAL A 8 16.16 -4.99 8.06
C VAL A 8 17.10 -3.80 7.95
N ALA A 9 18.36 -4.06 7.60
CA ALA A 9 19.37 -3.03 7.39
C ALA A 9 20.22 -3.32 6.15
N ALA A 10 20.59 -2.25 5.44
CA ALA A 10 21.70 -2.25 4.48
C ALA A 10 22.82 -1.37 5.06
N ALA A 11 23.99 -1.95 5.30
CA ALA A 11 25.07 -1.31 6.01
C ALA A 11 26.34 -1.24 5.15
N THR A 12 26.87 -0.04 4.91
CA THR A 12 28.07 0.18 4.11
C THR A 12 29.27 0.50 5.02
N PRO A 13 30.19 -0.43 5.24
CA PRO A 13 31.42 -0.15 5.97
C PRO A 13 32.35 0.76 5.16
N LYS A 14 33.07 1.67 5.84
CA LYS A 14 34.17 2.41 5.23
C LYS A 14 35.39 1.51 5.18
N VAL A 15 35.49 0.69 4.15
CA VAL A 15 36.55 -0.30 4.00
C VAL A 15 37.94 0.35 3.79
N LYS A 16 38.97 -0.41 4.05
CA LYS A 16 40.34 -0.18 3.56
C LYS A 16 40.69 -1.32 2.62
N VAL A 17 41.05 -0.98 1.39
CA VAL A 17 41.36 -1.96 0.36
C VAL A 17 42.51 -2.88 0.84
N ALA A 18 42.28 -4.19 0.78
CA ALA A 18 43.15 -5.29 1.19
C ALA A 18 43.46 -5.37 2.70
N ASP A 19 42.85 -4.53 3.55
CA ASP A 19 43.00 -4.61 5.02
C ASP A 19 41.81 -5.42 5.63
N THR A 20 41.87 -6.72 5.47
CA THR A 20 40.78 -7.63 5.91
C THR A 20 40.52 -7.55 7.42
N VAL A 21 41.58 -7.34 8.23
CA VAL A 21 41.47 -7.25 9.69
C VAL A 21 40.71 -6.00 10.11
N TYR A 22 41.03 -4.84 9.53
CA TYR A 22 40.32 -3.60 9.77
C TYR A 22 38.84 -3.72 9.31
N ASN A 23 38.64 -4.25 8.12
CA ASN A 23 37.28 -4.42 7.56
C ASN A 23 36.44 -5.38 8.39
N GLY A 24 37.01 -6.51 8.83
CA GLY A 24 36.36 -7.48 9.71
C GLY A 24 35.94 -6.88 11.06
N GLN A 25 36.79 -6.04 11.67
CA GLN A 25 36.45 -5.32 12.91
C GLN A 25 35.28 -4.34 12.69
N LEU A 26 35.30 -3.61 11.59
CA LEU A 26 34.25 -2.65 11.26
C LEU A 26 32.92 -3.35 10.95
N ILE A 27 32.96 -4.46 10.22
CA ILE A 27 31.76 -5.29 9.96
C ILE A 27 31.15 -5.78 11.28
N LYS A 28 31.96 -6.32 12.21
CA LYS A 28 31.50 -6.75 13.54
C LYS A 28 30.86 -5.61 14.34
N ALA A 29 31.45 -4.41 14.27
CA ALA A 29 30.89 -3.23 14.93
C ALA A 29 29.51 -2.85 14.34
N LEU A 30 29.36 -2.83 13.00
CA LEU A 30 28.11 -2.55 12.33
C LEU A 30 27.07 -3.66 12.56
N MET A 31 27.45 -4.94 12.61
CA MET A 31 26.55 -6.04 12.99
C MET A 31 25.92 -5.78 14.35
N LYS A 32 26.74 -5.38 15.33
CA LYS A 32 26.24 -5.05 16.67
C LYS A 32 25.32 -3.83 16.64
N GLU A 33 25.73 -2.74 16.00
CA GLU A 33 24.94 -1.52 15.87
C GLU A 33 23.57 -1.82 15.24
N CYS A 34 23.55 -2.55 14.12
CA CYS A 34 22.31 -2.92 13.44
C CYS A 34 21.39 -3.77 14.34
N THR A 35 21.97 -4.74 15.06
CA THR A 35 21.21 -5.61 15.98
C THR A 35 20.68 -4.84 17.18
N ASP A 36 21.47 -3.94 17.76
CA ASP A 36 21.04 -3.06 18.85
C ASP A 36 19.88 -2.14 18.41
N ASN A 37 19.87 -1.71 17.14
CA ASN A 37 18.75 -0.98 16.52
C ASN A 37 17.56 -1.88 16.12
N GLY A 38 17.62 -3.17 16.44
CA GLY A 38 16.55 -4.15 16.24
C GLY A 38 16.49 -4.78 14.84
N ALA A 39 17.48 -4.54 13.97
CA ALA A 39 17.56 -5.22 12.68
C ALA A 39 17.84 -6.72 12.86
N LYS A 40 17.12 -7.54 12.10
CA LYS A 40 17.23 -9.00 12.11
C LYS A 40 17.88 -9.56 10.84
N VAL A 41 17.83 -8.80 9.77
CA VAL A 41 18.47 -9.10 8.48
C VAL A 41 19.38 -7.93 8.15
N VAL A 42 20.68 -8.21 8.04
CA VAL A 42 21.68 -7.17 7.77
C VAL A 42 22.51 -7.56 6.54
N VAL A 43 22.54 -6.68 5.56
CA VAL A 43 23.24 -6.90 4.29
C VAL A 43 24.41 -5.93 4.17
N PHE A 44 25.59 -6.48 3.90
CA PHE A 44 26.82 -5.75 3.62
C PHE A 44 27.14 -5.77 2.12
N PRO A 45 27.99 -4.87 1.62
CA PRO A 45 28.37 -4.84 0.22
C PRO A 45 29.16 -6.07 -0.25
N GLU A 46 29.21 -6.24 -1.55
CA GLU A 46 30.04 -7.19 -2.27
C GLU A 46 31.51 -7.02 -1.89
N LEU A 47 32.21 -8.16 -1.65
CA LEU A 47 33.65 -8.21 -1.30
C LEU A 47 34.05 -7.31 -0.13
N CYS A 48 33.18 -6.97 0.78
CA CYS A 48 33.39 -5.99 1.84
C CYS A 48 34.49 -6.41 2.87
N ILE A 49 34.87 -7.70 2.94
CA ILE A 49 35.98 -8.14 3.78
C ILE A 49 37.32 -7.67 3.21
N THR A 50 37.51 -7.69 1.90
CA THR A 50 38.76 -7.29 1.24
C THR A 50 38.72 -5.86 0.72
N GLY A 51 37.56 -5.33 0.39
CA GLY A 51 37.26 -4.30 -0.58
C GLY A 51 37.14 -4.90 -1.98
N TYR A 52 36.26 -4.31 -2.78
CA TYR A 52 36.00 -4.72 -4.17
C TYR A 52 37.21 -4.40 -5.08
N THR A 53 37.90 -3.30 -4.83
CA THR A 53 38.91 -2.72 -5.70
C THR A 53 40.35 -3.25 -5.44
N CYS A 54 40.46 -4.47 -4.96
CA CYS A 54 41.78 -5.13 -4.71
C CYS A 54 42.52 -5.49 -6.00
N GLN A 55 41.88 -5.57 -7.15
CA GLN A 55 42.50 -5.88 -8.45
C GLN A 55 43.36 -7.14 -8.40
N ASP A 56 44.58 -7.11 -8.97
CA ASP A 56 45.50 -8.27 -9.02
C ASP A 56 45.99 -8.73 -7.63
N LEU A 57 45.65 -8.00 -6.54
CA LEU A 57 45.88 -8.54 -5.19
C LEU A 57 45.00 -9.75 -4.89
N PHE A 58 43.93 -9.95 -5.60
CA PHE A 58 43.12 -11.18 -5.51
C PHE A 58 43.87 -12.44 -5.91
N TRP A 59 45.00 -12.34 -6.59
CA TRP A 59 45.91 -13.48 -6.86
C TRP A 59 46.88 -13.78 -5.74
N GLN A 60 46.81 -13.06 -4.62
CA GLN A 60 47.70 -13.27 -3.48
C GLN A 60 47.02 -14.20 -2.46
N ASP A 61 47.54 -15.39 -2.29
CA ASP A 61 47.06 -16.39 -1.31
C ASP A 61 46.89 -15.80 0.09
N ARG A 62 47.79 -14.86 0.45
CA ARG A 62 47.72 -14.19 1.74
C ARG A 62 46.44 -13.40 1.95
N LEU A 63 45.94 -12.72 0.91
CA LEU A 63 44.70 -11.95 0.97
C LEU A 63 43.50 -12.89 1.14
N ILE A 64 43.44 -13.96 0.35
CA ILE A 64 42.33 -14.94 0.36
C ILE A 64 42.30 -15.68 1.71
N ALA A 65 43.47 -16.15 2.17
CA ALA A 65 43.55 -16.81 3.47
C ALA A 65 43.14 -15.90 4.63
N SER A 66 43.49 -14.61 4.57
CA SER A 66 43.09 -13.63 5.59
C SER A 66 41.61 -13.28 5.52
N ALA A 67 40.98 -13.28 4.33
CA ALA A 67 39.55 -13.10 4.19
C ALA A 67 38.76 -14.24 4.83
N GLU A 68 39.18 -15.48 4.68
CA GLU A 68 38.58 -16.64 5.35
C GLU A 68 38.78 -16.56 6.89
N ASP A 69 39.96 -16.18 7.38
CA ASP A 69 40.19 -16.01 8.82
C ASP A 69 39.23 -14.97 9.43
N GLU A 70 38.98 -13.84 8.74
CA GLU A 70 38.01 -12.84 9.18
C GLU A 70 36.55 -13.32 9.07
N LEU A 71 36.17 -14.08 8.04
CA LEU A 71 34.83 -14.69 7.94
C LEU A 71 34.57 -15.59 9.16
N ILE A 72 35.50 -16.45 9.53
CA ILE A 72 35.38 -17.31 10.71
C ILE A 72 35.23 -16.46 11.98
N GLY A 73 36.04 -15.40 12.12
CA GLY A 73 35.93 -14.47 13.25
C GLY A 73 34.63 -13.69 13.31
N ILE A 74 34.02 -13.34 12.15
CA ILE A 74 32.73 -12.70 12.04
C ILE A 74 31.61 -13.70 12.38
N ALA A 75 31.71 -14.92 11.88
CA ALA A 75 30.75 -15.97 12.21
C ALA A 75 30.72 -16.25 13.72
N ASP A 76 31.87 -16.41 14.36
CA ASP A 76 31.94 -16.61 15.82
C ASP A 76 31.35 -15.42 16.60
N TYR A 77 31.61 -14.18 16.17
CA TYR A 77 31.06 -12.98 16.77
C TYR A 77 29.52 -12.94 16.69
N SER A 78 28.94 -13.46 15.60
CA SER A 78 27.47 -13.52 15.40
C SER A 78 26.76 -14.39 16.44
N ARG A 79 27.47 -15.24 17.20
CA ARG A 79 26.93 -16.14 18.23
C ARG A 79 26.10 -15.39 19.29
N SER A 80 26.52 -14.18 19.61
CA SER A 80 25.86 -13.33 20.60
C SER A 80 24.79 -12.41 20.03
N LEU A 81 24.60 -12.42 18.71
CA LEU A 81 23.68 -11.53 18.01
C LEU A 81 22.44 -12.28 17.51
N ASP A 82 21.29 -11.64 17.60
CA ASP A 82 20.01 -12.18 17.11
C ASP A 82 19.71 -11.65 15.72
N GLY A 83 20.41 -12.19 14.72
CA GLY A 83 20.31 -11.77 13.33
C GLY A 83 20.86 -12.79 12.34
N ILE A 84 20.57 -12.54 11.06
CA ILE A 84 21.19 -13.17 9.91
C ILE A 84 21.92 -12.10 9.11
N PHE A 85 23.18 -12.39 8.73
CA PHE A 85 24.11 -11.43 8.15
C PHE A 85 24.62 -11.95 6.81
N PHE A 86 24.64 -11.07 5.78
CA PHE A 86 25.08 -11.37 4.43
C PHE A 86 26.35 -10.57 4.15
N ILE A 87 27.48 -11.25 3.91
CA ILE A 87 28.82 -10.67 3.93
C ILE A 87 29.58 -11.09 2.68
N GLY A 88 30.09 -10.12 1.92
CA GLY A 88 30.84 -10.34 0.68
C GLY A 88 32.32 -10.66 0.93
N LEU A 89 32.84 -11.71 0.28
CA LEU A 89 34.27 -12.10 0.32
C LEU A 89 34.70 -12.84 -0.94
N PRO A 90 36.00 -12.85 -1.29
CA PRO A 90 36.56 -13.79 -2.25
C PRO A 90 36.82 -15.14 -1.57
N TYR A 91 36.53 -16.24 -2.28
CA TYR A 91 36.81 -17.59 -1.77
C TYR A 91 37.30 -18.52 -2.88
N GLU A 92 38.36 -19.31 -2.60
CA GLU A 92 38.95 -20.23 -3.56
C GLU A 92 38.33 -21.64 -3.41
N ILE A 93 37.94 -22.25 -4.54
CA ILE A 93 37.51 -23.64 -4.61
C ILE A 93 38.19 -24.32 -5.79
N ASN A 94 38.94 -25.37 -5.51
CA ASN A 94 39.63 -26.18 -6.53
C ASN A 94 40.54 -25.37 -7.48
N GLY A 95 41.22 -24.37 -6.96
CA GLY A 95 42.12 -23.50 -7.74
C GLY A 95 41.41 -22.41 -8.55
N MET A 96 40.09 -22.23 -8.37
CA MET A 96 39.32 -21.16 -8.97
C MET A 96 38.84 -20.20 -7.88
N LEU A 97 38.94 -18.91 -8.13
CA LEU A 97 38.48 -17.88 -7.20
C LEU A 97 37.03 -17.48 -7.54
N TYR A 98 36.22 -17.35 -6.53
CA TYR A 98 34.82 -16.95 -6.65
C TYR A 98 34.52 -15.72 -5.79
N ASN A 99 33.65 -14.85 -6.31
CA ASN A 99 33.05 -13.75 -5.57
C ASN A 99 31.81 -14.31 -4.85
N MET A 100 31.83 -14.30 -3.51
CA MET A 100 30.86 -15.00 -2.67
C MET A 100 30.13 -14.07 -1.72
N ALA A 101 28.87 -14.41 -1.44
CA ALA A 101 28.14 -13.95 -0.26
C ALA A 101 28.11 -15.07 0.77
N ALA A 102 28.77 -14.90 1.91
CA ALA A 102 28.61 -15.78 3.05
C ALA A 102 27.39 -15.38 3.89
N VAL A 103 26.57 -16.37 4.26
CA VAL A 103 25.39 -16.17 5.09
C VAL A 103 25.70 -16.66 6.50
N VAL A 104 25.68 -15.74 7.45
CA VAL A 104 26.17 -15.97 8.81
C VAL A 104 25.05 -15.77 9.82
N SER A 105 24.91 -16.69 10.75
CA SER A 105 23.97 -16.58 11.88
C SER A 105 24.42 -17.44 13.07
N ARG A 106 24.28 -16.90 14.27
CA ARG A 106 24.47 -17.64 15.55
C ARG A 106 25.79 -18.45 15.67
N GLY A 107 26.86 -17.95 15.12
CA GLY A 107 28.19 -18.55 15.21
C GLY A 107 28.57 -19.48 14.06
N GLU A 108 27.72 -19.59 13.05
CA GLU A 108 27.93 -20.50 11.92
C GLU A 108 27.82 -19.76 10.59
N VAL A 109 28.55 -20.25 9.58
CA VAL A 109 28.34 -19.94 8.18
C VAL A 109 27.33 -20.94 7.65
N LEU A 110 26.09 -20.50 7.39
CA LEU A 110 24.99 -21.39 6.96
C LEU A 110 25.19 -21.91 5.54
N ALA A 111 25.66 -21.05 4.65
CA ALA A 111 26.00 -21.36 3.26
C ALA A 111 26.85 -20.22 2.67
N MET A 112 27.44 -20.47 1.50
CA MET A 112 28.04 -19.45 0.64
C MET A 112 27.36 -19.47 -0.73
N VAL A 113 27.01 -18.29 -1.23
CA VAL A 113 26.34 -18.10 -2.52
C VAL A 113 27.33 -17.41 -3.47
N PRO A 114 27.77 -18.06 -4.55
CA PRO A 114 28.65 -17.46 -5.53
C PRO A 114 27.90 -16.55 -6.49
N LYS A 115 28.57 -15.51 -6.99
CA LYS A 115 28.07 -14.64 -8.04
C LYS A 115 27.89 -15.40 -9.34
N THR A 116 26.72 -15.29 -9.95
CA THR A 116 26.37 -15.99 -11.19
C THR A 116 26.95 -15.28 -12.42
N PHE A 117 26.68 -13.97 -12.55
CA PHE A 117 27.07 -13.17 -13.71
C PHE A 117 28.21 -12.21 -13.35
N LEU A 118 29.30 -12.32 -14.10
CA LEU A 118 30.49 -11.50 -13.91
C LEU A 118 30.51 -10.37 -14.94
N PRO A 119 30.44 -9.08 -14.54
CA PRO A 119 30.59 -7.98 -15.50
C PRO A 119 32.03 -7.95 -16.04
N ASN A 120 32.15 -7.93 -17.37
CA ASN A 120 33.43 -7.89 -18.05
C ASN A 120 33.35 -6.98 -19.28
N TYR A 121 32.92 -5.76 -19.06
CA TYR A 121 32.72 -4.71 -20.05
C TYR A 121 32.95 -3.33 -19.42
N ASN A 122 33.28 -2.32 -20.23
CA ASN A 122 33.60 -0.95 -19.80
C ASN A 122 34.65 -0.93 -18.68
N GLU A 123 34.31 -0.35 -17.53
CA GLU A 123 35.16 -0.29 -16.31
C GLU A 123 35.26 -1.61 -15.54
N PHE A 124 34.43 -2.60 -15.86
CA PHE A 124 34.40 -3.88 -15.16
C PHE A 124 35.22 -4.95 -15.87
N TYR A 125 35.99 -5.72 -15.10
CA TYR A 125 36.81 -6.83 -15.59
C TYR A 125 36.90 -7.99 -14.56
N GLU A 126 35.76 -8.31 -13.92
CA GLU A 126 35.71 -9.35 -12.88
C GLU A 126 36.11 -10.73 -13.40
N ALA A 127 35.86 -11.07 -14.64
CA ALA A 127 36.27 -12.33 -15.25
C ALA A 127 37.83 -12.49 -15.34
N ARG A 128 38.59 -11.42 -15.07
CA ARG A 128 40.03 -11.51 -14.91
C ARG A 128 40.43 -12.29 -13.64
N HIS A 129 39.64 -12.16 -12.58
CA HIS A 129 39.97 -12.69 -11.26
C HIS A 129 39.03 -13.81 -10.82
N PHE A 130 37.76 -13.74 -11.17
CA PHE A 130 36.75 -14.63 -10.65
C PHE A 130 36.16 -15.54 -11.70
N ALA A 131 35.73 -16.74 -11.27
CA ALA A 131 34.93 -17.67 -12.05
C ALA A 131 33.43 -17.47 -11.78
N SER A 132 32.60 -17.74 -12.79
CA SER A 132 31.16 -17.75 -12.61
C SER A 132 30.72 -18.88 -11.67
N GLY A 133 29.76 -18.57 -10.80
CA GLY A 133 29.13 -19.54 -9.92
C GLY A 133 27.97 -20.32 -10.54
N GLU A 134 27.58 -20.06 -11.80
CA GLU A 134 26.34 -20.56 -12.44
C GLU A 134 26.05 -22.05 -12.25
N ASN A 135 27.10 -22.88 -12.26
CA ASN A 135 26.94 -24.33 -12.10
C ASN A 135 27.70 -24.87 -10.88
N LEU A 136 28.04 -23.99 -9.93
CA LEU A 136 28.80 -24.40 -8.77
C LEU A 136 27.86 -24.91 -7.68
N SER A 137 27.88 -26.21 -7.44
CA SER A 137 27.16 -26.88 -6.35
C SER A 137 28.08 -27.85 -5.65
N THR A 138 28.56 -27.49 -4.44
CA THR A 138 29.59 -28.25 -3.73
C THR A 138 29.57 -27.98 -2.22
N TYR A 139 30.52 -28.55 -1.51
CA TYR A 139 30.81 -28.27 -0.11
C TYR A 139 32.28 -27.86 0.04
N VAL A 140 32.54 -26.94 0.93
CA VAL A 140 33.88 -26.55 1.34
C VAL A 140 34.06 -26.81 2.83
N THR A 141 35.32 -27.02 3.25
CA THR A 141 35.67 -27.12 4.67
C THR A 141 36.49 -25.90 5.06
N LEU A 142 35.92 -25.04 5.91
CA LEU A 142 36.62 -23.88 6.43
C LEU A 142 37.80 -24.30 7.33
N LYS A 143 38.79 -23.42 7.52
CA LYS A 143 39.98 -23.67 8.39
C LYS A 143 39.61 -24.09 9.82
N ASN A 144 38.45 -23.69 10.34
CA ASN A 144 37.94 -24.12 11.66
C ASN A 144 37.30 -25.52 11.64
N GLY A 145 37.26 -26.20 10.50
CA GLY A 145 36.66 -27.53 10.31
C GLY A 145 35.17 -27.55 9.99
N GLN A 146 34.52 -26.40 9.93
CA GLN A 146 33.09 -26.34 9.54
C GLN A 146 32.93 -26.69 8.06
N GLN A 147 32.01 -27.63 7.75
CA GLN A 147 31.56 -27.87 6.38
C GLN A 147 30.45 -26.89 6.01
N VAL A 148 30.62 -26.23 4.88
CA VAL A 148 29.70 -25.21 4.37
C VAL A 148 29.25 -25.58 2.95
N SER A 149 27.96 -25.56 2.69
CA SER A 149 27.42 -25.76 1.35
C SER A 149 27.59 -24.51 0.50
N VAL A 150 27.95 -24.72 -0.76
CA VAL A 150 28.12 -23.66 -1.77
C VAL A 150 27.19 -23.96 -2.95
N ASP A 151 26.28 -23.02 -3.25
CA ASP A 151 25.34 -23.12 -4.34
C ASP A 151 24.76 -21.74 -4.65
N THR A 152 24.27 -21.51 -5.88
CA THR A 152 23.53 -20.31 -6.24
C THR A 152 22.08 -20.33 -5.73
N ASP A 153 21.52 -21.52 -5.59
CA ASP A 153 20.09 -21.76 -5.41
C ASP A 153 19.75 -22.10 -3.94
N PHE A 154 19.95 -21.13 -3.04
CA PHE A 154 19.59 -21.25 -1.64
C PHE A 154 18.40 -20.38 -1.23
N ILE A 155 17.49 -20.96 -0.41
CA ILE A 155 16.50 -20.23 0.37
C ILE A 155 16.81 -20.40 1.86
N PHE A 156 17.03 -19.29 2.55
CA PHE A 156 17.21 -19.22 4.00
C PHE A 156 15.87 -18.98 4.66
N SER A 157 15.32 -19.97 5.38
CA SER A 157 14.01 -19.93 5.99
C SER A 157 14.09 -19.69 7.50
N CYS A 158 13.38 -18.68 7.98
CA CYS A 158 13.28 -18.41 9.41
C CYS A 158 12.30 -19.37 10.08
N LYS A 159 12.76 -20.20 11.02
CA LYS A 159 11.92 -21.21 11.66
C LYS A 159 10.77 -20.62 12.49
N GLN A 160 10.98 -19.47 13.14
CA GLN A 160 9.98 -18.78 13.96
C GLN A 160 9.05 -17.88 13.15
N LEU A 161 9.43 -17.51 11.93
CA LEU A 161 8.63 -16.74 10.99
C LEU A 161 8.72 -17.38 9.60
N PRO A 162 7.98 -18.49 9.34
CA PRO A 162 8.11 -19.27 8.10
C PRO A 162 7.82 -18.48 6.80
N LYS A 163 7.19 -17.32 6.94
CA LYS A 163 6.96 -16.39 5.82
C LYS A 163 8.21 -15.57 5.46
N LEU A 164 9.21 -15.53 6.33
CA LEU A 164 10.50 -14.91 6.06
C LEU A 164 11.43 -15.94 5.40
N LYS A 165 11.54 -15.83 4.09
CA LYS A 165 12.36 -16.68 3.23
C LYS A 165 13.27 -15.78 2.41
N ILE A 166 14.58 -15.89 2.61
CA ILE A 166 15.57 -14.98 2.03
C ILE A 166 16.39 -15.71 0.98
N ALA A 167 16.64 -15.07 -0.15
CA ALA A 167 17.61 -15.54 -1.15
C ALA A 167 18.57 -14.42 -1.52
N VAL A 168 19.69 -14.80 -2.11
CA VAL A 168 20.85 -13.92 -2.36
C VAL A 168 21.14 -13.83 -3.84
N GLU A 169 21.44 -12.63 -4.31
CA GLU A 169 22.12 -12.39 -5.58
C GLU A 169 23.18 -11.29 -5.40
N LEU A 170 24.16 -11.22 -6.29
CA LEU A 170 25.29 -10.31 -6.17
C LEU A 170 25.35 -9.34 -7.34
N CYS A 171 25.28 -8.05 -7.05
CA CYS A 171 25.56 -6.93 -7.95
C CYS A 171 25.01 -7.12 -9.37
N GLU A 172 25.88 -7.54 -10.31
CA GLU A 172 25.58 -7.75 -11.73
C GLU A 172 24.41 -8.69 -11.96
N ASP A 173 24.19 -9.65 -11.07
CA ASP A 173 23.06 -10.59 -11.17
C ASP A 173 21.73 -9.87 -11.38
N LEU A 174 21.52 -8.71 -10.72
CA LEU A 174 20.31 -7.88 -10.91
C LEU A 174 20.25 -7.20 -12.28
N TRP A 175 21.41 -6.85 -12.88
CA TRP A 175 21.46 -6.05 -14.11
C TRP A 175 21.23 -6.86 -15.38
N THR A 176 21.29 -8.18 -15.28
CA THR A 176 21.07 -9.09 -16.40
C THR A 176 19.60 -9.14 -16.84
N PRO A 177 19.29 -9.53 -18.08
CA PRO A 177 17.92 -9.68 -18.55
C PRO A 177 17.10 -10.71 -17.78
N ASN A 178 17.76 -11.73 -17.20
CA ASN A 178 17.14 -12.79 -16.41
C ASN A 178 17.88 -12.95 -15.07
N PRO A 179 17.66 -12.08 -14.09
CA PRO A 179 18.33 -12.12 -12.81
C PRO A 179 17.95 -13.37 -11.99
N PRO A 180 18.87 -13.94 -11.18
CA PRO A 180 18.60 -15.10 -10.31
C PRO A 180 17.42 -14.89 -9.36
N SER A 181 17.18 -13.66 -8.92
CA SER A 181 16.04 -13.31 -8.06
C SER A 181 14.68 -13.73 -8.62
N ILE A 182 14.54 -13.88 -9.96
CA ILE A 182 13.30 -14.41 -10.57
C ILE A 182 13.08 -15.86 -10.11
N ARG A 183 14.07 -16.74 -10.29
CA ARG A 183 14.00 -18.14 -9.84
C ARG A 183 13.85 -18.22 -8.32
N HIS A 184 14.60 -17.42 -7.58
CA HIS A 184 14.51 -17.37 -6.13
C HIS A 184 13.09 -17.03 -5.63
N ALA A 185 12.43 -16.02 -6.22
CA ALA A 185 11.07 -15.66 -5.88
C ALA A 185 10.06 -16.74 -6.29
N MET A 186 10.25 -17.35 -7.47
CA MET A 186 9.43 -18.48 -7.95
C MET A 186 9.60 -19.73 -7.08
N SER A 187 10.77 -19.91 -6.44
CA SER A 187 11.00 -20.98 -5.44
C SER A 187 10.56 -20.60 -4.02
N GLY A 188 9.94 -19.43 -3.85
CA GLY A 188 9.25 -19.03 -2.63
C GLY A 188 9.97 -17.99 -1.78
N ALA A 189 11.14 -17.46 -2.18
CA ALA A 189 11.80 -16.38 -1.44
C ALA A 189 10.91 -15.14 -1.38
N THR A 190 10.67 -14.63 -0.17
CA THR A 190 9.87 -13.41 0.08
C THR A 190 10.74 -12.17 0.23
N VAL A 191 12.04 -12.36 0.45
CA VAL A 191 13.04 -11.31 0.55
C VAL A 191 14.24 -11.67 -0.31
N ILE A 192 14.69 -10.73 -1.13
CA ILE A 192 15.93 -10.82 -1.89
C ILE A 192 16.95 -9.85 -1.27
N VAL A 193 18.16 -10.32 -1.10
CA VAL A 193 19.30 -9.48 -0.70
C VAL A 193 20.30 -9.42 -1.84
N ASN A 194 20.82 -8.25 -2.11
CA ASN A 194 21.81 -8.01 -3.15
C ASN A 194 23.03 -7.29 -2.54
N LEU A 195 24.17 -7.97 -2.56
CA LEU A 195 25.45 -7.42 -2.16
C LEU A 195 26.09 -6.83 -3.40
N SER A 196 26.33 -5.52 -3.40
CA SER A 196 26.79 -4.80 -4.58
C SER A 196 28.07 -4.00 -4.32
N ALA A 197 28.83 -3.82 -5.40
CA ALA A 197 29.88 -2.82 -5.53
C ALA A 197 29.68 -2.08 -6.87
N SER A 198 28.58 -1.34 -6.94
CA SER A 198 28.21 -0.57 -8.14
C SER A 198 28.85 0.82 -8.06
N ASP A 199 29.70 1.13 -9.04
CA ASP A 199 30.29 2.45 -9.21
C ASP A 199 29.23 3.52 -9.51
N GLU A 200 29.62 4.79 -9.43
CA GLU A 200 28.71 5.90 -9.64
C GLU A 200 29.10 6.72 -10.88
N VAL A 201 28.22 6.74 -11.87
CA VAL A 201 28.29 7.64 -13.00
C VAL A 201 27.01 8.46 -13.10
N THR A 202 27.04 9.58 -13.81
CA THR A 202 25.90 10.49 -13.92
C THR A 202 24.66 9.77 -14.47
N GLY A 203 23.57 9.81 -13.72
CA GLY A 203 22.28 9.20 -14.09
C GLY A 203 22.10 7.76 -13.60
N LYS A 204 23.16 7.03 -13.25
CA LYS A 204 23.10 5.61 -12.82
C LYS A 204 22.26 5.41 -11.57
N ALA A 205 22.27 6.35 -10.64
CA ALA A 205 21.50 6.26 -9.41
C ALA A 205 19.98 6.18 -9.66
N ILE A 206 19.46 6.94 -10.61
CA ILE A 206 18.03 6.90 -10.98
C ILE A 206 17.70 5.52 -11.56
N TYR A 207 18.50 5.06 -12.52
CA TYR A 207 18.32 3.75 -13.14
C TYR A 207 18.40 2.61 -12.11
N ARG A 208 19.39 2.64 -11.19
CA ARG A 208 19.54 1.67 -10.10
C ARG A 208 18.30 1.64 -9.21
N ARG A 209 17.80 2.80 -8.83
CA ARG A 209 16.60 2.95 -8.01
C ARG A 209 15.36 2.35 -8.70
N GLU A 210 15.18 2.65 -9.97
CA GLU A 210 14.08 2.10 -10.78
C GLU A 210 14.21 0.59 -10.96
N LEU A 211 15.42 0.09 -11.21
CA LEU A 211 15.68 -1.34 -11.37
C LEU A 211 15.37 -2.12 -10.09
N VAL A 212 15.88 -1.69 -8.94
CA VAL A 212 15.65 -2.34 -7.64
C VAL A 212 14.17 -2.29 -7.26
N SER A 213 13.52 -1.12 -7.37
CA SER A 213 12.10 -1.00 -7.04
C SER A 213 11.23 -1.79 -8.03
N GLY A 214 11.55 -1.76 -9.32
CA GLY A 214 10.86 -2.51 -10.36
C GLY A 214 10.97 -4.03 -10.19
N GLN A 215 12.14 -4.53 -9.81
CA GLN A 215 12.35 -5.95 -9.52
C GLN A 215 11.57 -6.38 -8.27
N SER A 216 11.60 -5.58 -7.20
CA SER A 216 10.78 -5.78 -6.00
C SER A 216 9.28 -5.85 -6.33
N ALA A 217 8.79 -4.97 -7.23
CA ALA A 217 7.40 -4.96 -7.68
C ALA A 217 7.03 -6.22 -8.47
N ARG A 218 7.86 -6.58 -9.46
CA ARG A 218 7.65 -7.73 -10.33
C ARG A 218 7.56 -9.03 -9.53
N LEU A 219 8.46 -9.19 -8.55
CA LEU A 219 8.58 -10.41 -7.75
C LEU A 219 7.69 -10.40 -6.50
N ILE A 220 7.00 -9.30 -6.23
CA ILE A 220 6.21 -9.10 -4.99
C ILE A 220 7.04 -9.53 -3.78
N CYS A 221 8.15 -8.85 -3.55
CA CYS A 221 9.11 -9.20 -2.49
C CYS A 221 9.66 -7.96 -1.78
N GLY A 222 10.26 -8.19 -0.61
CA GLY A 222 11.23 -7.28 -0.03
C GLY A 222 12.56 -7.38 -0.78
N TYR A 223 13.21 -6.26 -1.04
CA TYR A 223 14.51 -6.23 -1.70
C TYR A 223 15.47 -5.32 -0.95
N ILE A 224 16.63 -5.85 -0.54
CA ILE A 224 17.67 -5.09 0.15
C ILE A 224 18.89 -5.04 -0.76
N TYR A 225 19.29 -3.83 -1.14
CA TYR A 225 20.45 -3.56 -1.97
C TYR A 225 21.48 -2.81 -1.13
N ALA A 226 22.64 -3.43 -0.84
CA ALA A 226 23.74 -2.82 -0.10
C ALA A 226 24.94 -2.63 -1.03
N SER A 227 25.40 -1.40 -1.20
CA SER A 227 26.45 -1.05 -2.16
C SER A 227 27.71 -0.50 -1.47
N ALA A 228 28.86 -0.80 -2.05
CA ALA A 228 30.15 -0.25 -1.65
C ALA A 228 30.16 1.29 -1.70
N GLY A 229 30.91 1.90 -0.81
CA GLY A 229 30.96 3.35 -0.66
C GLY A 229 32.37 3.91 -0.53
N ASP A 230 32.49 5.01 0.22
CA ASP A 230 33.77 5.64 0.53
C ASP A 230 34.68 4.65 1.28
N GLY A 231 35.87 4.46 0.77
CA GLY A 231 36.87 3.49 1.26
C GLY A 231 37.40 2.57 0.17
N GLU A 232 36.65 2.37 -0.91
CA GLU A 232 37.15 1.72 -2.12
C GLU A 232 38.15 2.61 -2.86
N SER A 233 39.02 1.99 -3.69
CA SER A 233 39.95 2.75 -4.51
C SER A 233 39.22 3.63 -5.53
N THR A 234 39.70 4.85 -5.68
CA THR A 234 39.18 5.82 -6.66
C THR A 234 40.12 5.97 -7.85
N GLN A 235 40.80 4.92 -8.23
CA GLN A 235 41.76 4.93 -9.33
C GLN A 235 41.09 5.38 -10.65
N ASP A 236 39.94 4.75 -11.00
CA ASP A 236 39.22 5.06 -12.22
C ASP A 236 37.74 5.40 -11.97
N VAL A 237 37.15 4.88 -10.91
CA VAL A 237 35.72 4.99 -10.58
C VAL A 237 35.50 5.39 -9.12
N VAL A 238 34.30 5.84 -8.79
CA VAL A 238 33.89 6.23 -7.43
C VAL A 238 32.69 5.41 -6.99
N TYR A 239 32.66 5.02 -5.73
CA TYR A 239 31.56 4.28 -5.13
C TYR A 239 30.77 5.19 -4.18
N SER A 240 29.45 5.15 -4.28
CA SER A 240 28.60 6.15 -3.60
C SER A 240 27.92 5.66 -2.33
N GLY A 241 27.97 4.37 -2.01
CA GLY A 241 27.23 3.81 -0.88
C GLY A 241 25.72 3.90 -1.05
N HIS A 242 25.21 3.84 -2.29
CA HIS A 242 23.79 3.98 -2.58
C HIS A 242 23.00 2.71 -2.22
N ASN A 243 22.54 2.66 -0.97
CA ASN A 243 21.74 1.57 -0.43
C ASN A 243 20.24 1.81 -0.66
N LEU A 244 19.50 0.73 -0.90
CA LEU A 244 18.05 0.76 -1.14
C LEU A 244 17.35 -0.37 -0.38
N ILE A 245 16.23 -0.07 0.25
CA ILE A 245 15.31 -1.06 0.82
C ILE A 245 13.96 -0.85 0.16
N CYS A 246 13.49 -1.84 -0.61
CA CYS A 246 12.23 -1.76 -1.35
C CYS A 246 11.29 -2.91 -0.97
N GLU A 247 9.98 -2.65 -0.97
CA GLU A 247 8.94 -3.65 -0.73
C GLU A 247 7.83 -3.51 -1.77
N ASN A 248 7.65 -4.52 -2.61
CA ASN A 248 6.60 -4.56 -3.62
C ASN A 248 6.50 -3.25 -4.43
N GLY A 249 7.64 -2.77 -4.93
CA GLY A 249 7.78 -1.57 -5.74
C GLY A 249 7.90 -0.25 -4.98
N ASN A 250 7.69 -0.24 -3.67
CA ASN A 250 7.84 0.96 -2.88
C ASN A 250 9.25 1.06 -2.29
N VAL A 251 9.92 2.18 -2.47
CA VAL A 251 11.17 2.48 -1.77
C VAL A 251 10.84 2.87 -0.34
N LEU A 252 11.25 2.04 0.62
CA LEU A 252 11.00 2.26 2.05
C LEU A 252 12.11 3.08 2.69
N ALA A 253 13.37 2.86 2.27
CA ALA A 253 14.52 3.62 2.69
C ALA A 253 15.57 3.69 1.57
N GLU A 254 16.25 4.82 1.49
CA GLU A 254 17.30 5.11 0.52
C GLU A 254 18.40 5.93 1.20
N SER A 255 19.66 5.52 1.05
CA SER A 255 20.79 6.25 1.63
C SER A 255 21.11 7.52 0.83
N LYS A 256 21.73 8.46 1.48
CA LYS A 256 22.40 9.57 0.79
C LYS A 256 23.62 9.03 0.04
N ARG A 257 23.73 9.41 -1.22
CA ARG A 257 24.91 9.06 -2.03
C ARG A 257 26.18 9.74 -1.50
N PHE A 258 27.31 9.09 -1.72
CA PHE A 258 28.65 9.54 -1.29
C PHE A 258 28.80 9.58 0.24
N THR A 259 28.09 8.68 0.92
CA THR A 259 28.19 8.45 2.36
C THR A 259 28.26 6.94 2.63
N ASN A 260 28.73 6.58 3.85
CA ASN A 260 28.69 5.20 4.33
C ASN A 260 27.56 5.04 5.36
N GLU A 261 26.36 5.38 4.92
CA GLU A 261 25.17 5.38 5.77
C GLU A 261 24.59 3.97 5.90
N THR A 262 24.25 3.57 7.12
CA THR A 262 23.40 2.40 7.36
C THR A 262 21.94 2.85 7.32
N ILE A 263 21.15 2.20 6.49
CA ILE A 263 19.69 2.47 6.39
C ILE A 263 18.89 1.31 6.96
N TYR A 264 17.72 1.64 7.50
CA TYR A 264 16.81 0.70 8.15
C TYR A 264 15.39 0.86 7.62
N SER A 265 14.64 -0.23 7.57
CA SER A 265 13.19 -0.24 7.42
C SER A 265 12.61 -1.55 7.92
N GLU A 266 11.29 -1.72 7.84
CA GLU A 266 10.63 -2.96 8.20
C GLU A 266 9.88 -3.54 6.99
N PHE A 267 10.12 -4.82 6.67
CA PHE A 267 9.30 -5.57 5.71
C PHE A 267 8.07 -6.16 6.36
N ASP A 268 6.98 -6.19 5.62
CA ASP A 268 5.76 -6.90 5.98
C ASP A 268 5.63 -8.19 5.16
N VAL A 269 6.23 -9.28 5.66
CA VAL A 269 6.22 -10.56 4.94
C VAL A 269 4.83 -11.21 4.87
N GLU A 270 3.91 -10.85 5.77
CA GLU A 270 2.52 -11.32 5.67
C GLU A 270 1.79 -10.66 4.50
N ARG A 271 2.02 -9.37 4.30
CA ARG A 271 1.48 -8.64 3.15
C ARG A 271 2.03 -9.20 1.84
N ILE A 272 3.34 -9.44 1.78
CA ILE A 272 3.98 -10.03 0.59
C ILE A 272 3.29 -11.35 0.21
N GLU A 273 3.11 -12.28 1.16
CA GLU A 273 2.42 -13.54 0.89
C GLU A 273 0.93 -13.36 0.53
N THR A 274 0.25 -12.39 1.15
CA THR A 274 -1.15 -12.10 0.83
C THR A 274 -1.30 -11.58 -0.60
N GLU A 275 -0.39 -10.71 -1.06
CA GLU A 275 -0.38 -10.21 -2.44
C GLU A 275 -0.10 -11.34 -3.43
N ARG A 276 0.89 -12.20 -3.17
CA ARG A 276 1.19 -13.38 -4.02
C ARG A 276 0.01 -14.34 -4.11
N ARG A 277 -0.65 -14.63 -2.99
CA ARG A 277 -1.84 -15.51 -2.93
C ARG A 277 -2.99 -15.01 -3.80
N ARG A 278 -3.12 -13.68 -3.97
CA ARG A 278 -4.14 -13.07 -4.84
C ARG A 278 -3.75 -13.10 -6.31
N MET A 279 -2.47 -13.17 -6.61
CA MET A 279 -1.95 -13.20 -7.98
C MET A 279 -1.89 -14.65 -8.47
N THR A 280 -2.94 -15.13 -9.13
CA THR A 280 -3.05 -16.51 -9.61
C THR A 280 -2.00 -16.89 -10.66
N THR A 281 -1.31 -15.91 -11.25
CA THR A 281 -0.21 -16.10 -12.20
C THR A 281 1.16 -16.18 -11.51
N PHE A 282 1.24 -15.99 -10.19
CA PHE A 282 2.46 -16.20 -9.43
C PHE A 282 2.54 -17.70 -9.05
N VAL A 283 3.33 -18.44 -9.81
CA VAL A 283 3.51 -19.89 -9.62
C VAL A 283 4.79 -20.11 -8.82
N VAL A 284 4.73 -20.98 -7.80
CA VAL A 284 5.90 -21.36 -7.01
C VAL A 284 6.41 -22.71 -7.50
N GLU A 285 7.71 -22.78 -7.82
CA GLU A 285 8.46 -23.99 -8.18
C GLU A 285 9.47 -24.26 -7.06
N ASP A 286 9.58 -25.51 -6.61
CA ASP A 286 10.48 -25.86 -5.51
C ASP A 286 11.70 -26.65 -6.06
N ASP A 287 12.70 -25.91 -6.52
CA ASP A 287 13.95 -26.45 -7.07
C ASP A 287 15.21 -25.99 -6.30
N HIS A 288 15.03 -25.24 -5.19
CA HIS A 288 16.10 -24.68 -4.39
C HIS A 288 16.47 -25.56 -3.19
N ARG A 289 17.70 -25.39 -2.72
CA ARG A 289 18.15 -25.91 -1.43
C ARG A 289 17.64 -25.01 -0.31
N TRP A 290 17.37 -25.59 0.85
CA TRP A 290 16.89 -24.88 2.01
C TRP A 290 17.88 -24.94 3.15
N ALA A 291 18.12 -23.78 3.78
CA ALA A 291 18.84 -23.68 5.04
C ALA A 291 17.95 -22.99 6.07
N GLU A 292 17.86 -23.54 7.27
CA GLU A 292 17.06 -22.97 8.35
C GLU A 292 17.91 -22.08 9.26
N PHE A 293 17.32 -20.98 9.72
CA PHE A 293 17.89 -20.12 10.75
C PHE A 293 16.86 -19.73 11.81
N TYR A 294 17.34 -19.21 12.94
CA TYR A 294 16.51 -18.91 14.09
C TYR A 294 16.63 -17.44 14.49
N LEU A 295 15.49 -16.81 14.77
CA LEU A 295 15.40 -15.47 15.34
C LEU A 295 14.51 -15.47 16.58
N GLU A 296 14.77 -14.57 17.51
CA GLU A 296 13.86 -14.34 18.62
C GLU A 296 12.63 -13.56 18.16
N VAL A 297 11.44 -14.08 18.50
CA VAL A 297 10.15 -13.42 18.17
C VAL A 297 9.88 -12.31 19.18
N LYS A 298 10.24 -11.09 18.83
CA LYS A 298 9.93 -9.88 19.60
C LYS A 298 9.01 -8.97 18.78
N ASP A 299 8.34 -8.05 19.47
CA ASP A 299 7.60 -7.00 18.77
C ASP A 299 8.59 -6.09 18.03
N THR A 300 8.32 -5.82 16.77
CA THR A 300 9.12 -4.93 15.94
C THR A 300 8.61 -3.50 16.11
N THR A 301 9.46 -2.59 16.58
CA THR A 301 9.14 -1.16 16.54
C THR A 301 9.17 -0.69 15.10
N LEU A 302 8.07 -0.12 14.63
CA LEU A 302 7.97 0.37 13.26
C LEU A 302 8.51 1.79 13.17
N SER A 303 9.47 2.01 12.28
CA SER A 303 9.98 3.33 11.91
C SER A 303 9.41 3.80 10.56
N ARG A 304 8.80 2.90 9.80
CA ARG A 304 8.17 3.23 8.51
C ARG A 304 6.93 4.08 8.70
N TYR A 305 6.69 5.00 7.77
CA TYR A 305 5.49 5.82 7.77
C TYR A 305 4.24 4.97 7.54
N VAL A 306 3.25 5.12 8.40
CA VAL A 306 1.91 4.54 8.27
C VAL A 306 0.95 5.65 7.85
N ASN A 307 0.48 5.60 6.60
CA ASN A 307 -0.37 6.66 6.06
C ASN A 307 -1.78 6.61 6.69
N PRO A 308 -2.22 7.65 7.41
CA PRO A 308 -3.57 7.71 7.99
C PRO A 308 -4.69 7.86 6.94
N ALA A 309 -4.36 8.32 5.74
CA ALA A 309 -5.32 8.54 4.64
C ALA A 309 -4.91 7.72 3.40
N PRO A 310 -4.99 6.36 3.43
CA PRO A 310 -4.38 5.50 2.42
C PRO A 310 -5.01 5.61 1.02
N PHE A 311 -6.19 6.19 0.91
CA PHE A 311 -6.87 6.44 -0.36
C PHE A 311 -6.53 7.80 -0.98
N VAL A 312 -6.01 8.73 -0.19
CA VAL A 312 -5.71 10.09 -0.63
C VAL A 312 -4.27 10.16 -1.15
N PRO A 313 -4.02 10.76 -2.32
CA PRO A 313 -2.67 10.97 -2.82
C PRO A 313 -1.81 11.74 -1.82
N ALA A 314 -0.67 11.18 -1.42
CA ALA A 314 0.21 11.79 -0.41
C ALA A 314 1.09 12.90 -0.99
N ASP A 315 1.44 12.80 -2.26
CA ASP A 315 2.30 13.77 -2.96
C ASP A 315 1.47 14.91 -3.53
N LYS A 316 1.75 16.13 -3.07
CA LYS A 316 1.09 17.35 -3.55
C LYS A 316 1.43 17.68 -5.01
N THR A 317 2.59 17.30 -5.49
CA THR A 317 3.02 17.56 -6.88
C THR A 317 2.29 16.67 -7.88
N ASP A 318 1.83 15.50 -7.44
CA ASP A 318 1.06 14.54 -8.24
C ASP A 318 -0.46 14.62 -8.02
N ARG A 319 -0.90 15.48 -7.06
CA ARG A 319 -2.31 15.60 -6.66
C ARG A 319 -3.23 15.87 -7.83
N ASP A 320 -2.89 16.88 -8.63
CA ASP A 320 -3.76 17.37 -9.69
C ASP A 320 -3.92 16.33 -10.80
N ARG A 321 -2.84 15.66 -11.17
CA ARG A 321 -2.86 14.57 -12.14
C ARG A 321 -3.73 13.41 -11.65
N ARG A 322 -3.57 12.98 -10.41
CA ARG A 322 -4.34 11.86 -9.84
C ARG A 322 -5.80 12.19 -9.61
N CYS A 323 -6.12 13.41 -9.17
CA CYS A 323 -7.50 13.84 -9.02
C CYS A 323 -8.20 13.91 -10.38
N ASP A 324 -7.54 14.47 -11.38
CA ASP A 324 -8.08 14.52 -12.75
C ASP A 324 -8.30 13.11 -13.33
N GLU A 325 -7.34 12.19 -13.13
CA GLU A 325 -7.47 10.79 -13.54
C GLU A 325 -8.67 10.10 -12.88
N ILE A 326 -8.89 10.28 -11.57
CA ILE A 326 -10.03 9.70 -10.84
C ILE A 326 -11.36 10.25 -11.40
N LEU A 327 -11.47 11.58 -11.53
CA LEU A 327 -12.67 12.22 -12.08
C LEU A 327 -12.92 11.77 -13.53
N MET A 328 -11.86 11.57 -14.32
CA MET A 328 -11.97 11.07 -15.69
C MET A 328 -12.47 9.61 -15.72
N ILE A 329 -11.96 8.74 -14.86
CA ILE A 329 -12.44 7.35 -14.75
C ILE A 329 -13.93 7.32 -14.42
N GLN A 330 -14.36 8.13 -13.43
CA GLN A 330 -15.77 8.24 -13.06
C GLN A 330 -16.64 8.74 -14.24
N ALA A 331 -16.22 9.84 -14.88
CA ALA A 331 -16.94 10.44 -15.99
C ALA A 331 -17.02 9.53 -17.21
N MET A 332 -15.93 8.83 -17.57
CA MET A 332 -15.92 7.88 -18.68
C MET A 332 -16.84 6.67 -18.45
N GLY A 333 -16.92 6.19 -17.20
CA GLY A 333 -17.86 5.13 -16.84
C GLY A 333 -19.30 5.56 -17.06
N LEU A 334 -19.68 6.75 -16.58
CA LEU A 334 -21.02 7.32 -16.76
C LEU A 334 -21.30 7.65 -18.24
N LYS A 335 -20.35 8.28 -18.92
CA LYS A 335 -20.43 8.58 -20.35
C LYS A 335 -20.82 7.34 -21.15
N LYS A 336 -20.11 6.23 -20.96
CA LYS A 336 -20.39 4.98 -21.68
C LYS A 336 -21.79 4.44 -21.37
N ARG A 337 -22.27 4.57 -20.15
CA ARG A 337 -23.61 4.11 -19.76
C ARG A 337 -24.69 4.95 -20.43
N LEU A 338 -24.55 6.28 -20.42
CA LEU A 338 -25.47 7.21 -21.09
C LEU A 338 -25.53 6.98 -22.61
N GLU A 339 -24.38 6.77 -23.25
CA GLU A 339 -24.31 6.43 -24.68
C GLU A 339 -25.07 5.13 -25.00
N HIS A 340 -24.82 4.08 -24.20
CA HIS A 340 -25.41 2.76 -24.43
C HIS A 340 -26.91 2.74 -24.29
N THR A 341 -27.45 3.45 -23.29
CA THR A 341 -28.89 3.48 -22.99
C THR A 341 -29.65 4.50 -23.83
N ASN A 342 -28.95 5.38 -24.54
CA ASN A 342 -29.51 6.52 -25.26
C ASN A 342 -30.38 7.41 -24.37
N CYS A 343 -30.10 7.49 -23.07
CA CYS A 343 -30.78 8.38 -22.15
C CYS A 343 -30.58 9.85 -22.56
N LYS A 344 -31.67 10.61 -22.55
CA LYS A 344 -31.61 12.05 -22.82
C LYS A 344 -31.11 12.80 -21.61
N THR A 345 -31.56 12.43 -20.43
CA THR A 345 -31.41 13.16 -19.18
C THR A 345 -30.65 12.32 -18.16
N ALA A 346 -29.77 12.94 -17.37
CA ALA A 346 -29.26 12.39 -16.13
C ALA A 346 -30.06 12.99 -14.96
N VAL A 347 -30.65 12.16 -14.12
CA VAL A 347 -31.41 12.58 -12.94
C VAL A 347 -30.63 12.33 -11.68
N ILE A 348 -30.41 13.36 -10.87
CA ILE A 348 -29.60 13.26 -9.69
C ILE A 348 -30.20 14.02 -8.51
N GLY A 349 -30.28 13.39 -7.34
CA GLY A 349 -30.70 14.03 -6.10
C GLY A 349 -29.58 14.88 -5.52
N ILE A 350 -29.81 16.16 -5.29
CA ILE A 350 -28.83 17.11 -4.73
C ILE A 350 -29.28 17.54 -3.35
N SER A 351 -28.58 17.05 -2.33
CA SER A 351 -28.81 17.42 -0.92
C SER A 351 -28.03 18.66 -0.49
N GLY A 352 -27.03 19.08 -1.26
CA GLY A 352 -26.05 20.09 -0.84
C GLY A 352 -24.90 19.53 0.00
N GLY A 353 -24.82 18.20 0.17
CA GLY A 353 -23.73 17.49 0.82
C GLY A 353 -22.63 17.05 -0.15
N LEU A 354 -21.52 16.54 0.41
CA LEU A 354 -20.30 16.17 -0.34
C LEU A 354 -20.54 15.17 -1.47
N ASP A 355 -21.30 14.12 -1.21
CA ASP A 355 -21.44 12.99 -2.16
C ASP A 355 -22.28 13.39 -3.37
N SER A 356 -23.39 14.08 -3.16
CA SER A 356 -24.22 14.62 -4.24
C SER A 356 -23.48 15.69 -5.05
N THR A 357 -22.63 16.48 -4.38
CA THR A 357 -21.74 17.45 -5.03
C THR A 357 -20.78 16.77 -5.97
N LEU A 358 -20.00 15.79 -5.49
CA LEU A 358 -19.06 15.05 -6.35
C LEU A 358 -19.78 14.36 -7.52
N ALA A 359 -20.93 13.72 -7.25
CA ALA A 359 -21.69 13.04 -8.30
C ALA A 359 -22.18 14.02 -9.38
N LEU A 360 -22.59 15.24 -9.01
CA LEU A 360 -22.96 16.26 -9.97
C LEU A 360 -21.77 16.76 -10.81
N LEU A 361 -20.61 17.00 -10.17
CA LEU A 361 -19.36 17.38 -10.88
C LEU A 361 -18.93 16.33 -11.90
N VAL A 362 -19.02 15.05 -11.53
CA VAL A 362 -18.72 13.93 -12.44
C VAL A 362 -19.75 13.86 -13.58
N THR A 363 -21.03 14.10 -13.29
CA THR A 363 -22.10 14.09 -14.29
C THR A 363 -21.92 15.21 -15.31
N VAL A 364 -21.61 16.43 -14.87
CA VAL A 364 -21.28 17.56 -15.75
C VAL A 364 -20.11 17.20 -16.65
N ARG A 365 -19.02 16.67 -16.10
CA ARG A 365 -17.86 16.24 -16.90
C ARG A 365 -18.20 15.16 -17.92
N ALA A 366 -19.09 14.22 -17.58
CA ALA A 366 -19.56 13.21 -18.53
C ALA A 366 -20.39 13.83 -19.67
N PHE A 367 -21.18 14.85 -19.38
CA PHE A 367 -21.95 15.61 -20.37
C PHE A 367 -21.05 16.43 -21.30
N ASP A 368 -19.99 17.07 -20.76
CA ASP A 368 -18.97 17.75 -21.56
C ASP A 368 -18.32 16.79 -22.56
N LEU A 369 -17.95 15.59 -22.12
CA LEU A 369 -17.36 14.54 -22.95
C LEU A 369 -18.33 14.00 -24.02
N LEU A 370 -19.64 14.13 -23.81
CA LEU A 370 -20.69 13.75 -24.76
C LEU A 370 -21.08 14.89 -25.70
N GLY A 371 -20.65 16.13 -25.43
CA GLY A 371 -21.13 17.33 -26.12
C GLY A 371 -22.62 17.59 -25.88
N LYS A 372 -23.15 17.20 -24.72
CA LYS A 372 -24.54 17.41 -24.30
C LYS A 372 -24.69 18.71 -23.50
N ASP A 373 -25.86 19.34 -23.59
CA ASP A 373 -26.20 20.53 -22.79
C ASP A 373 -26.37 20.13 -21.32
N HIS A 374 -25.77 20.88 -20.39
CA HIS A 374 -25.96 20.68 -18.95
C HIS A 374 -27.43 20.83 -18.51
N LYS A 375 -28.25 21.51 -19.29
CA LYS A 375 -29.70 21.57 -19.04
C LYS A 375 -30.39 20.20 -19.11
N ASP A 376 -29.80 19.23 -19.77
CA ASP A 376 -30.28 17.86 -19.77
C ASP A 376 -29.88 17.09 -18.47
N ILE A 377 -29.22 17.73 -17.49
CA ILE A 377 -29.02 17.22 -16.15
C ILE A 377 -30.16 17.74 -15.26
N ALA A 378 -31.06 16.85 -14.88
CA ALA A 378 -32.16 17.15 -13.95
C ALA A 378 -31.62 17.00 -12.51
N ALA A 379 -31.23 18.11 -11.91
CA ALA A 379 -30.74 18.17 -10.54
C ALA A 379 -31.91 18.44 -9.58
N VAL A 380 -32.28 17.43 -8.82
CA VAL A 380 -33.52 17.43 -8.02
C VAL A 380 -33.18 17.66 -6.55
N THR A 381 -33.67 18.76 -5.99
CA THR A 381 -33.62 19.03 -4.55
C THR A 381 -34.95 18.67 -3.92
N MET A 382 -34.93 17.87 -2.87
CA MET A 382 -36.10 17.33 -2.22
C MET A 382 -36.14 17.67 -0.74
N PRO A 383 -36.53 18.90 -0.36
CA PRO A 383 -36.64 19.32 1.03
C PRO A 383 -37.53 18.37 1.84
N GLY A 384 -37.04 17.87 2.95
CA GLY A 384 -37.72 17.03 3.91
C GLY A 384 -37.78 17.68 5.29
N PHE A 385 -37.99 16.87 6.33
CA PHE A 385 -38.06 17.37 7.69
C PHE A 385 -36.72 17.81 8.28
N GLY A 386 -35.61 17.29 7.75
CA GLY A 386 -34.24 17.54 8.25
C GLY A 386 -33.41 18.53 7.43
N THR A 387 -33.95 19.06 6.32
CA THR A 387 -33.21 19.98 5.44
C THR A 387 -32.96 21.32 6.11
N THR A 388 -31.75 21.84 6.08
CA THR A 388 -31.38 23.15 6.60
C THR A 388 -31.24 24.18 5.49
N ASP A 389 -31.41 25.48 5.82
CA ASP A 389 -31.26 26.57 4.84
C ASP A 389 -29.87 26.54 4.19
N ARG A 390 -28.80 26.26 4.96
CA ARG A 390 -27.41 26.20 4.44
C ARG A 390 -27.23 25.14 3.37
N THR A 391 -27.69 23.92 3.63
CA THR A 391 -27.56 22.83 2.66
C THR A 391 -28.45 23.03 1.45
N TYR A 392 -29.61 23.62 1.64
CA TYR A 392 -30.52 24.01 0.53
C TYR A 392 -29.84 25.07 -0.37
N ASP A 393 -29.30 26.13 0.21
CA ASP A 393 -28.62 27.21 -0.54
C ASP A 393 -27.40 26.67 -1.29
N ASN A 394 -26.61 25.77 -0.67
CA ASN A 394 -25.50 25.10 -1.32
C ASN A 394 -25.96 24.28 -2.54
N ALA A 395 -27.04 23.51 -2.42
CA ALA A 395 -27.61 22.75 -3.52
C ALA A 395 -28.03 23.67 -4.68
N VAL A 396 -28.78 24.74 -4.39
CA VAL A 396 -29.28 25.68 -5.41
C VAL A 396 -28.13 26.41 -6.11
N ASN A 397 -27.13 26.89 -5.35
CA ASN A 397 -26.00 27.61 -5.93
C ASN A 397 -25.15 26.67 -6.80
N LEU A 398 -24.86 25.46 -6.32
CA LEU A 398 -24.11 24.46 -7.08
C LEU A 398 -24.77 24.13 -8.42
N ILE A 399 -26.08 23.86 -8.42
CA ILE A 399 -26.87 23.54 -9.63
C ILE A 399 -26.81 24.70 -10.63
N LYS A 400 -26.99 25.94 -10.15
CA LYS A 400 -26.95 27.14 -10.99
C LYS A 400 -25.56 27.38 -11.58
N CYS A 401 -24.51 27.27 -10.76
CA CYS A 401 -23.13 27.46 -11.23
C CYS A 401 -22.74 26.47 -12.32
N LEU A 402 -23.25 25.25 -12.26
CA LEU A 402 -22.95 24.18 -13.21
C LEU A 402 -23.90 24.16 -14.44
N GLY A 403 -24.93 25.01 -14.47
CA GLY A 403 -25.84 25.14 -15.59
C GLY A 403 -26.84 23.98 -15.71
N ALA A 404 -27.01 23.16 -14.68
CA ALA A 404 -27.98 22.07 -14.64
C ALA A 404 -29.41 22.58 -14.43
N THR A 405 -30.40 21.78 -14.82
CA THR A 405 -31.81 22.11 -14.59
C THR A 405 -32.21 21.86 -13.15
N PHE A 406 -32.57 22.91 -12.44
CA PHE A 406 -33.03 22.84 -11.06
C PHE A 406 -34.50 22.37 -11.00
N ILE A 407 -34.75 21.33 -10.23
CA ILE A 407 -36.10 20.82 -9.92
C ILE A 407 -36.22 20.74 -8.40
N GLU A 408 -37.33 21.29 -7.85
CA GLU A 408 -37.63 21.20 -6.42
C GLU A 408 -38.91 20.39 -6.22
N VAL A 409 -38.86 19.43 -5.28
CA VAL A 409 -39.99 18.61 -4.87
C VAL A 409 -40.05 18.53 -3.35
N ASP A 410 -41.00 19.20 -2.71
CA ASP A 410 -41.22 19.03 -1.25
C ASP A 410 -41.86 17.67 -0.99
N ILE A 411 -41.20 16.84 -0.19
CA ILE A 411 -41.62 15.46 0.09
C ILE A 411 -42.51 15.33 1.34
N LYS A 412 -42.70 16.39 2.10
CA LYS A 412 -43.33 16.32 3.43
C LYS A 412 -44.76 15.79 3.39
N ASP A 413 -45.58 16.23 2.45
CA ASP A 413 -46.98 15.79 2.34
C ASP A 413 -47.05 14.32 1.94
N ALA A 414 -46.28 13.87 0.96
CA ALA A 414 -46.21 12.47 0.54
C ALA A 414 -45.77 11.55 1.68
N VAL A 415 -44.70 11.92 2.40
CA VAL A 415 -44.20 11.17 3.56
C VAL A 415 -45.24 11.12 4.70
N ASN A 416 -45.96 12.22 4.99
CA ASN A 416 -47.02 12.24 5.98
C ASN A 416 -48.21 11.33 5.61
N ILE A 417 -48.59 11.29 4.33
CA ILE A 417 -49.59 10.35 3.83
C ILE A 417 -49.12 8.91 4.04
N HIS A 418 -47.90 8.63 3.64
CA HIS A 418 -47.30 7.31 3.82
C HIS A 418 -47.25 6.87 5.30
N PHE A 419 -46.83 7.76 6.20
CA PHE A 419 -46.80 7.47 7.64
C PHE A 419 -48.20 7.14 8.17
N ARG A 420 -49.20 7.92 7.78
CA ARG A 420 -50.61 7.64 8.12
C ARG A 420 -51.04 6.26 7.65
N ASP A 421 -50.71 5.90 6.41
CA ASP A 421 -51.17 4.66 5.77
C ASP A 421 -50.51 3.41 6.42
N ILE A 422 -49.28 3.52 6.92
CA ILE A 422 -48.58 2.44 7.64
C ILE A 422 -48.77 2.50 9.17
N GLY A 423 -49.47 3.50 9.70
CA GLY A 423 -49.69 3.68 11.14
C GLY A 423 -48.45 4.18 11.90
N GLN A 424 -47.48 4.79 11.23
CA GLN A 424 -46.32 5.42 11.87
C GLN A 424 -46.69 6.74 12.54
N ASN A 425 -46.32 6.91 13.79
CA ASN A 425 -46.48 8.19 14.48
C ASN A 425 -45.38 9.17 14.05
N PRO A 426 -45.73 10.32 13.43
CA PRO A 426 -44.72 11.30 12.96
C PRO A 426 -43.87 11.92 14.07
N SER A 427 -44.29 11.82 15.34
CA SER A 427 -43.50 12.29 16.49
C SER A 427 -42.47 11.28 16.98
N VAL A 428 -42.43 10.05 16.43
CA VAL A 428 -41.46 9.01 16.74
C VAL A 428 -40.41 8.99 15.65
N HIS A 429 -39.26 9.57 15.93
CA HIS A 429 -38.12 9.71 15.00
C HIS A 429 -37.24 8.48 15.02
N ASP A 430 -37.79 7.33 14.64
CA ASP A 430 -37.09 6.05 14.56
C ASP A 430 -36.59 5.74 13.12
N VAL A 431 -36.05 4.55 12.93
CA VAL A 431 -35.56 4.08 11.63
C VAL A 431 -36.64 4.06 10.55
N THR A 432 -37.93 3.92 10.92
CA THR A 432 -39.07 3.96 9.99
C THR A 432 -39.27 5.39 9.47
N TYR A 433 -39.17 6.36 10.38
CA TYR A 433 -39.27 7.77 10.06
C TYR A 433 -38.16 8.22 9.10
N GLU A 434 -36.93 7.80 9.34
CA GLU A 434 -35.77 8.12 8.48
C GLU A 434 -35.90 7.41 7.11
N ASN A 435 -36.10 6.10 7.13
CA ASN A 435 -36.15 5.29 5.90
C ASN A 435 -37.34 5.63 5.00
N GLY A 436 -38.48 6.07 5.57
CA GLY A 436 -39.64 6.53 4.80
C GLY A 436 -39.27 7.72 3.90
N GLN A 437 -38.60 8.70 4.44
CA GLN A 437 -38.13 9.88 3.68
C GLN A 437 -37.12 9.52 2.59
N ALA A 438 -36.14 8.65 2.92
CA ALA A 438 -35.11 8.24 1.96
C ALA A 438 -35.71 7.46 0.76
N ARG A 439 -36.71 6.60 1.00
CA ARG A 439 -37.40 5.86 -0.07
C ARG A 439 -38.30 6.77 -0.93
N GLU A 440 -38.99 7.73 -0.33
CA GLU A 440 -39.77 8.71 -1.07
C GLU A 440 -38.89 9.49 -2.06
N ARG A 441 -37.74 9.97 -1.62
CA ARG A 441 -36.75 10.63 -2.49
C ARG A 441 -36.33 9.74 -3.65
N THR A 442 -36.04 8.48 -3.39
CA THR A 442 -35.62 7.54 -4.44
C THR A 442 -36.75 7.28 -5.44
N GLN A 443 -38.00 7.11 -4.99
CA GLN A 443 -39.16 6.93 -5.85
C GLN A 443 -39.32 8.11 -6.80
N ILE A 444 -39.26 9.34 -6.27
CA ILE A 444 -39.36 10.57 -7.07
C ILE A 444 -38.30 10.63 -8.16
N LEU A 445 -37.04 10.33 -7.81
CA LEU A 445 -35.95 10.33 -8.79
C LEU A 445 -36.16 9.30 -9.90
N MET A 446 -36.63 8.09 -9.57
CA MET A 446 -36.91 7.03 -10.54
C MET A 446 -38.05 7.40 -11.47
N ASP A 447 -39.11 8.02 -10.94
CA ASP A 447 -40.28 8.44 -11.74
C ASP A 447 -39.94 9.64 -12.64
N ILE A 448 -39.15 10.60 -12.17
CA ILE A 448 -38.62 11.69 -13.02
C ILE A 448 -37.76 11.11 -14.15
N ALA A 449 -36.87 10.14 -13.84
CA ALA A 449 -36.05 9.50 -14.87
C ALA A 449 -36.90 8.81 -15.93
N ASN A 450 -37.97 8.11 -15.55
CA ASN A 450 -38.92 7.51 -16.49
C ASN A 450 -39.59 8.57 -17.36
N LYS A 451 -40.07 9.65 -16.75
CA LYS A 451 -40.78 10.75 -17.45
C LYS A 451 -39.88 11.47 -18.46
N GLU A 452 -38.62 11.72 -18.09
CA GLU A 452 -37.65 12.48 -18.89
C GLU A 452 -36.77 11.60 -19.81
N ASN A 453 -37.05 10.29 -19.92
CA ASN A 453 -36.21 9.31 -20.61
C ASN A 453 -34.75 9.40 -20.13
N GLY A 454 -34.58 9.37 -18.83
CA GLY A 454 -33.33 9.60 -18.16
C GLY A 454 -32.82 8.41 -17.37
N MET A 455 -31.71 8.63 -16.69
CA MET A 455 -31.03 7.68 -15.81
C MET A 455 -30.79 8.31 -14.45
N VAL A 456 -31.12 7.59 -13.38
CA VAL A 456 -30.78 8.01 -12.00
C VAL A 456 -29.33 7.76 -11.69
N ILE A 457 -28.61 8.81 -11.32
CA ILE A 457 -27.20 8.78 -10.93
C ILE A 457 -27.10 8.65 -9.40
N GLY A 458 -26.42 7.60 -8.94
CA GLY A 458 -26.20 7.34 -7.53
C GLY A 458 -25.08 8.18 -6.93
N THR A 459 -25.29 8.64 -5.71
CA THR A 459 -24.37 9.52 -4.99
C THR A 459 -23.60 8.83 -3.89
N GLY A 460 -24.06 7.66 -3.39
CA GLY A 460 -23.47 6.94 -2.26
C GLY A 460 -22.00 6.57 -2.50
N ASP A 461 -21.17 6.78 -1.48
CA ASP A 461 -19.72 6.56 -1.52
C ASP A 461 -19.31 5.19 -0.97
N LEU A 462 -18.03 4.84 -1.15
CA LEU A 462 -17.47 3.57 -0.71
C LEU A 462 -17.56 3.37 0.81
N SER A 463 -17.34 4.42 1.61
CA SER A 463 -17.32 4.33 3.08
C SER A 463 -18.71 4.04 3.64
N GLU A 464 -19.73 4.69 3.09
CA GLU A 464 -21.14 4.42 3.43
C GLU A 464 -21.55 3.00 3.04
N LEU A 465 -21.16 2.55 1.85
CA LEU A 465 -21.41 1.19 1.38
C LEU A 465 -20.69 0.14 2.23
N ALA A 466 -19.46 0.41 2.67
CA ALA A 466 -18.72 -0.50 3.55
C ALA A 466 -19.39 -0.65 4.92
N LEU A 467 -19.89 0.45 5.50
CA LEU A 467 -20.60 0.46 6.78
C LEU A 467 -22.06 0.05 6.69
N GLY A 468 -22.60 -0.02 5.45
CA GLY A 468 -24.03 -0.17 5.22
C GLY A 468 -24.85 1.02 5.76
N TRP A 469 -24.25 2.20 5.79
CA TRP A 469 -24.87 3.44 6.22
C TRP A 469 -25.67 4.07 5.06
N ALA A 470 -26.73 3.39 4.69
CA ALA A 470 -27.68 3.80 3.66
C ALA A 470 -29.00 3.07 3.88
N THR A 471 -30.09 3.66 3.45
CA THR A 471 -31.41 3.02 3.49
C THR A 471 -31.54 1.99 2.39
N TYR A 472 -31.77 0.72 2.77
CA TYR A 472 -32.03 -0.33 1.79
C TYR A 472 -33.23 0.00 0.91
N ASN A 473 -33.07 -0.13 -0.40
CA ASN A 473 -34.04 0.29 -1.41
C ASN A 473 -34.46 1.76 -1.27
N GLY A 474 -33.56 2.60 -0.86
CA GLY A 474 -33.64 4.04 -0.78
C GLY A 474 -32.41 4.68 -1.45
N ASP A 475 -31.72 5.51 -0.73
CA ASP A 475 -30.53 6.25 -1.21
C ASP A 475 -29.37 5.37 -1.68
N HIS A 476 -29.32 4.09 -1.30
CA HIS A 476 -28.32 3.16 -1.82
C HIS A 476 -28.62 2.65 -3.25
N MET A 477 -29.81 2.90 -3.77
CA MET A 477 -30.24 2.45 -5.10
C MET A 477 -30.15 3.55 -6.14
N SER A 478 -29.68 3.17 -7.31
CA SER A 478 -29.60 4.03 -8.50
C SER A 478 -29.46 3.17 -9.76
N MET A 479 -29.47 3.79 -10.92
CA MET A 479 -29.20 3.08 -12.17
C MET A 479 -27.72 3.01 -12.52
N TYR A 480 -26.90 3.97 -12.00
CA TYR A 480 -25.45 3.97 -12.08
C TYR A 480 -24.84 4.78 -10.94
N ALA A 481 -23.95 4.18 -10.14
CA ALA A 481 -23.39 4.77 -8.92
C ALA A 481 -21.96 5.28 -9.18
N VAL A 482 -21.83 6.56 -9.48
CA VAL A 482 -20.53 7.15 -9.88
C VAL A 482 -19.49 7.20 -8.76
N ASN A 483 -19.92 7.26 -7.49
CA ASN A 483 -19.04 7.34 -6.32
C ASN A 483 -18.83 5.99 -5.61
N ALA A 484 -19.39 4.89 -6.09
CA ALA A 484 -19.43 3.60 -5.38
C ALA A 484 -18.05 3.03 -4.96
N SER A 485 -16.97 3.46 -5.57
CA SER A 485 -15.59 3.08 -5.21
C SER A 485 -14.72 4.23 -4.70
N VAL A 486 -15.31 5.38 -4.41
CA VAL A 486 -14.64 6.57 -3.88
C VAL A 486 -14.93 6.67 -2.39
N PRO A 487 -13.96 6.50 -1.48
CA PRO A 487 -14.21 6.63 -0.04
C PRO A 487 -14.38 8.10 0.38
N LYS A 488 -15.05 8.34 1.52
CA LYS A 488 -15.41 9.68 2.02
C LYS A 488 -14.21 10.62 2.12
N THR A 489 -13.06 10.13 2.57
CA THR A 489 -11.82 10.92 2.64
C THR A 489 -11.36 11.40 1.26
N LEU A 490 -11.50 10.55 0.24
CA LEU A 490 -11.17 10.90 -1.13
C LEU A 490 -12.23 11.81 -1.77
N VAL A 491 -13.54 11.63 -1.45
CA VAL A 491 -14.61 12.56 -1.87
C VAL A 491 -14.27 13.98 -1.45
N ARG A 492 -13.93 14.19 -0.17
CA ARG A 492 -13.50 15.52 0.34
C ARG A 492 -12.31 16.08 -0.43
N HIS A 493 -11.34 15.23 -0.72
CA HIS A 493 -10.13 15.62 -1.45
C HIS A 493 -10.42 16.04 -2.89
N LEU A 494 -11.29 15.31 -3.60
CA LEU A 494 -11.68 15.60 -4.97
C LEU A 494 -12.53 16.89 -5.07
N VAL A 495 -13.47 17.10 -4.14
CA VAL A 495 -14.25 18.34 -4.07
C VAL A 495 -13.34 19.55 -3.79
N LYS A 496 -12.35 19.40 -2.88
CA LYS A 496 -11.35 20.45 -2.63
C LYS A 496 -10.49 20.74 -3.86
N TYR A 497 -10.02 19.68 -4.54
CA TYR A 497 -9.28 19.83 -5.80
C TYR A 497 -10.11 20.60 -6.85
N TYR A 498 -11.39 20.27 -6.99
CA TYR A 498 -12.27 20.95 -7.95
C TYR A 498 -12.48 22.41 -7.57
N ALA A 499 -12.66 22.73 -6.29
CA ALA A 499 -12.74 24.10 -5.80
C ALA A 499 -11.47 24.91 -6.15
N ASP A 500 -10.28 24.31 -5.95
CA ASP A 500 -9.00 24.95 -6.23
C ASP A 500 -8.75 25.19 -7.74
N THR A 501 -9.47 24.52 -8.64
CA THR A 501 -9.18 24.50 -10.09
C THR A 501 -10.33 24.94 -10.99
N CYS A 502 -11.53 25.17 -10.44
CA CYS A 502 -12.74 25.45 -11.24
C CYS A 502 -12.76 26.83 -11.94
N GLY A 503 -11.94 27.80 -11.53
CA GLY A 503 -11.83 29.11 -12.15
C GLY A 503 -13.07 30.01 -12.02
N SER A 504 -13.98 29.72 -11.07
CA SER A 504 -15.21 30.48 -10.78
C SER A 504 -15.34 30.76 -9.29
N ASP A 505 -15.23 32.02 -8.89
CA ASP A 505 -15.27 32.44 -7.48
C ASP A 505 -16.55 31.96 -6.75
N LEU A 506 -17.69 32.01 -7.43
CA LEU A 506 -18.96 31.57 -6.86
C LEU A 506 -19.01 30.05 -6.68
N LEU A 507 -18.51 29.29 -7.64
CA LEU A 507 -18.44 27.83 -7.52
C LEU A 507 -17.43 27.42 -6.46
N GLU A 508 -16.24 28.05 -6.43
CA GLU A 508 -15.23 27.82 -5.39
C GLU A 508 -15.80 28.05 -4.00
N SER A 509 -16.42 29.22 -3.75
CA SER A 509 -16.99 29.54 -2.44
C SER A 509 -18.10 28.56 -2.04
N THR A 510 -18.94 28.13 -2.98
CA THR A 510 -20.00 27.13 -2.73
C THR A 510 -19.38 25.77 -2.36
N LEU A 511 -18.36 25.30 -3.10
CA LEU A 511 -17.68 24.04 -2.82
C LEU A 511 -16.94 24.05 -1.48
N LEU A 512 -16.35 25.19 -1.11
CA LEU A 512 -15.70 25.35 0.19
C LEU A 512 -16.73 25.32 1.34
N ASP A 513 -17.93 25.91 1.15
CA ASP A 513 -19.01 25.84 2.15
C ASP A 513 -19.57 24.41 2.29
N VAL A 514 -19.68 23.66 1.20
CA VAL A 514 -20.02 22.21 1.23
C VAL A 514 -18.99 21.42 2.03
N LEU A 515 -17.68 21.70 1.85
CA LEU A 515 -16.60 21.06 2.59
C LEU A 515 -16.62 21.35 4.08
N ASP A 516 -17.06 22.55 4.48
CA ASP A 516 -17.17 22.98 5.88
C ASP A 516 -18.49 22.52 6.54
N THR A 517 -19.45 22.01 5.76
CA THR A 517 -20.71 21.50 6.26
C THR A 517 -20.51 20.11 6.89
N PRO A 518 -20.97 19.87 8.14
CA PRO A 518 -20.90 18.54 8.75
C PRO A 518 -21.70 17.51 7.95
N VAL A 519 -21.15 16.29 7.84
CA VAL A 519 -21.85 15.18 7.17
C VAL A 519 -23.08 14.76 8.00
N SER A 520 -24.26 14.82 7.39
CA SER A 520 -25.53 14.46 8.02
C SER A 520 -26.48 13.83 7.00
N PRO A 521 -27.28 12.81 7.39
CA PRO A 521 -28.31 12.26 6.53
C PRO A 521 -29.51 13.20 6.33
N GLU A 522 -29.61 14.29 7.09
CA GLU A 522 -30.70 15.31 7.06
C GLU A 522 -32.13 14.70 7.08
N LEU A 523 -32.32 13.68 7.89
CA LEU A 523 -33.60 12.97 8.02
C LEU A 523 -34.33 13.36 9.30
N LEU A 524 -33.64 13.85 10.32
CA LEU A 524 -34.21 14.34 11.57
C LEU A 524 -34.39 15.86 11.56
N PRO A 525 -35.45 16.40 12.17
CA PRO A 525 -35.67 17.83 12.27
C PRO A 525 -34.48 18.54 12.89
N PRO A 526 -34.07 19.73 12.38
CA PRO A 526 -32.96 20.48 12.94
C PRO A 526 -33.33 21.05 14.34
N GLU A 527 -32.35 21.07 15.23
CA GLU A 527 -32.47 21.71 16.54
C GLU A 527 -31.90 23.13 16.47
N ASN A 528 -32.73 24.13 16.75
CA ASN A 528 -32.36 25.56 16.69
C ASN A 528 -31.70 25.97 15.34
N GLY A 529 -32.19 25.44 14.22
CA GLY A 529 -31.66 25.71 12.88
C GLY A 529 -30.31 25.08 12.57
N LYS A 530 -29.79 24.19 13.45
CA LYS A 530 -28.56 23.44 13.25
C LYS A 530 -28.84 21.96 13.03
N ILE A 531 -27.94 21.31 12.31
CA ILE A 531 -27.98 19.86 12.09
C ILE A 531 -27.99 19.16 13.47
N SER A 532 -29.08 18.42 13.74
CA SER A 532 -29.27 17.70 15.01
C SER A 532 -28.51 16.37 15.06
N GLN A 533 -28.21 15.78 13.90
CA GLN A 533 -27.59 14.45 13.78
C GLN A 533 -26.35 14.51 12.90
N LYS A 534 -25.17 14.43 13.50
CA LYS A 534 -23.92 14.25 12.75
C LYS A 534 -23.67 12.77 12.54
N THR A 535 -23.43 12.36 11.31
CA THR A 535 -23.16 10.96 10.96
C THR A 535 -21.99 10.41 11.75
N GLU A 536 -20.90 11.17 11.87
CA GLU A 536 -19.67 10.71 12.56
C GLU A 536 -19.85 10.50 14.07
N ASP A 537 -20.85 11.14 14.71
CA ASP A 537 -21.15 10.88 16.12
C ASP A 537 -21.80 9.50 16.32
N LEU A 538 -22.49 8.98 15.30
CA LEU A 538 -23.22 7.72 15.33
C LEU A 538 -22.41 6.53 14.81
N VAL A 539 -21.68 6.73 13.73
CA VAL A 539 -20.91 5.64 13.09
C VAL A 539 -19.43 5.74 13.33
N GLY A 540 -18.90 6.90 13.72
CA GLY A 540 -17.50 7.20 13.92
C GLY A 540 -16.86 7.97 12.77
N PRO A 541 -15.65 8.51 12.98
CA PRO A 541 -14.91 9.27 11.98
C PRO A 541 -14.64 8.44 10.71
N TYR A 542 -15.01 8.98 9.56
CA TYR A 542 -14.79 8.30 8.27
C TYR A 542 -13.32 8.02 7.98
N GLU A 543 -12.40 8.85 8.45
CA GLU A 543 -10.98 8.60 8.26
C GLU A 543 -10.49 7.32 8.95
N LEU A 544 -11.06 6.97 10.12
CA LEU A 544 -10.77 5.69 10.78
C LEU A 544 -11.36 4.53 9.98
N HIS A 545 -12.60 4.66 9.50
CA HIS A 545 -13.27 3.61 8.73
C HIS A 545 -12.58 3.36 7.39
N ASP A 546 -12.15 4.41 6.70
CA ASP A 546 -11.42 4.30 5.44
C ASP A 546 -10.05 3.62 5.68
N PHE A 547 -9.37 3.98 6.77
CA PHE A 547 -8.13 3.31 7.17
C PHE A 547 -8.36 1.82 7.47
N PHE A 548 -9.39 1.46 8.23
CA PHE A 548 -9.73 0.08 8.53
C PHE A 548 -10.10 -0.71 7.28
N LEU A 549 -10.92 -0.12 6.44
CA LEU A 549 -11.37 -0.70 5.17
C LEU A 549 -10.20 -1.02 4.24
N TYR A 550 -9.27 -0.07 4.09
CA TYR A 550 -8.08 -0.26 3.26
C TYR A 550 -7.22 -1.40 3.79
N ASN A 551 -6.87 -1.37 5.06
CA ASN A 551 -5.99 -2.36 5.67
C ASN A 551 -6.63 -3.76 5.69
N MET A 552 -7.93 -3.86 5.94
CA MET A 552 -8.67 -5.12 5.88
C MET A 552 -8.78 -5.68 4.47
N LEU A 553 -9.27 -4.88 3.50
CA LEU A 553 -9.57 -5.40 2.15
C LEU A 553 -8.35 -5.41 1.23
N ARG A 554 -7.55 -4.33 1.23
CA ARG A 554 -6.38 -4.26 0.34
C ARG A 554 -5.21 -5.07 0.86
N CYS A 555 -4.92 -4.98 2.15
CA CYS A 555 -3.75 -5.63 2.74
C CYS A 555 -4.08 -7.02 3.32
N GLY A 556 -5.35 -7.32 3.59
CA GLY A 556 -5.76 -8.60 4.18
C GLY A 556 -5.36 -8.76 5.64
N TYR A 557 -5.21 -7.64 6.37
CA TYR A 557 -4.75 -7.68 7.75
C TYR A 557 -5.83 -8.13 8.72
N ALA A 558 -5.41 -8.87 9.72
CA ALA A 558 -6.23 -9.24 10.88
C ALA A 558 -6.53 -8.02 11.77
N PRO A 559 -7.62 -8.04 12.56
CA PRO A 559 -8.03 -6.92 13.41
C PRO A 559 -6.95 -6.36 14.31
N ALA A 560 -6.16 -7.21 14.97
CA ALA A 560 -5.08 -6.79 15.86
C ALA A 560 -4.00 -5.97 15.13
N LYS A 561 -3.65 -6.39 13.92
CA LYS A 561 -2.70 -5.66 13.09
C LYS A 561 -3.27 -4.33 12.59
N VAL A 562 -4.55 -4.30 12.19
CA VAL A 562 -5.25 -3.06 11.81
C VAL A 562 -5.26 -2.08 12.98
N TYR A 563 -5.58 -2.55 14.19
CA TYR A 563 -5.58 -1.73 15.41
C TYR A 563 -4.20 -1.15 15.72
N ARG A 564 -3.16 -1.99 15.71
CA ARG A 564 -1.77 -1.54 15.93
C ARG A 564 -1.36 -0.45 14.95
N LEU A 565 -1.64 -0.63 13.65
CA LEU A 565 -1.31 0.36 12.63
C LEU A 565 -2.12 1.66 12.78
N ALA A 566 -3.40 1.56 13.18
CA ALA A 566 -4.24 2.72 13.44
C ALA A 566 -3.70 3.57 14.61
N ARG A 567 -3.27 2.93 15.70
CA ARG A 567 -2.64 3.61 16.84
C ARG A 567 -1.41 4.43 16.42
N ILE A 568 -0.61 3.89 15.50
CA ILE A 568 0.57 4.59 14.97
C ILE A 568 0.15 5.72 14.01
N ALA A 569 -0.79 5.44 13.09
CA ALA A 569 -1.21 6.39 12.07
C ALA A 569 -1.94 7.61 12.65
N PHE A 570 -2.65 7.43 13.76
CA PHE A 570 -3.45 8.46 14.40
C PHE A 570 -2.90 8.89 15.78
N GLU A 571 -1.63 8.63 16.04
CA GLU A 571 -0.97 9.07 17.28
C GLU A 571 -1.13 10.58 17.48
N GLY A 572 -1.52 10.97 18.71
CA GLY A 572 -1.78 12.37 19.06
C GLY A 572 -3.12 12.95 18.55
N LYS A 573 -3.89 12.19 17.72
CA LYS A 573 -5.23 12.61 17.25
C LYS A 573 -6.36 11.89 17.97
N TYR A 574 -6.23 10.58 18.17
CA TYR A 574 -7.20 9.73 18.85
C TYR A 574 -6.51 8.88 19.91
N ASP A 575 -7.16 8.63 21.03
CA ASP A 575 -6.71 7.67 22.02
C ASP A 575 -7.01 6.21 21.59
N ASP A 576 -6.34 5.29 22.26
CA ASP A 576 -6.41 3.86 21.95
C ASP A 576 -7.82 3.28 22.13
N GLU A 577 -8.55 3.71 23.17
CA GLU A 577 -9.92 3.25 23.48
C GLU A 577 -10.90 3.74 22.40
N PHE A 578 -10.74 4.98 21.95
CA PHE A 578 -11.56 5.54 20.87
C PHE A 578 -11.35 4.79 19.56
N ILE A 579 -10.09 4.53 19.18
CA ILE A 579 -9.78 3.73 17.98
C ILE A 579 -10.40 2.33 18.09
N LEU A 580 -10.24 1.67 19.23
CA LEU A 580 -10.79 0.32 19.45
C LEU A 580 -12.31 0.29 19.39
N LYS A 581 -12.99 1.28 19.98
CA LYS A 581 -14.45 1.43 19.91
C LYS A 581 -14.94 1.43 18.47
N TRP A 582 -14.29 2.23 17.61
CA TRP A 582 -14.72 2.36 16.22
C TRP A 582 -14.27 1.19 15.34
N LEU A 583 -13.18 0.51 15.68
CA LEU A 583 -12.80 -0.74 15.04
C LEU A 583 -13.84 -1.84 15.29
N LYS A 584 -14.32 -1.97 16.54
CA LYS A 584 -15.43 -2.89 16.90
C LYS A 584 -16.69 -2.59 16.09
N ASN A 585 -17.07 -1.31 16.02
CA ASN A 585 -18.23 -0.89 15.25
C ASN A 585 -18.07 -1.19 13.76
N PHE A 586 -16.87 -0.94 13.20
CA PHE A 586 -16.55 -1.20 11.80
C PHE A 586 -16.76 -2.68 11.46
N TYR A 587 -16.12 -3.62 12.17
CA TYR A 587 -16.24 -5.05 11.88
C TYR A 587 -17.68 -5.53 12.06
N ARG A 588 -18.36 -5.13 13.15
CA ARG A 588 -19.77 -5.48 13.38
C ARG A 588 -20.66 -5.05 12.21
N ARG A 589 -20.55 -3.80 11.78
CA ARG A 589 -21.37 -3.26 10.67
C ARG A 589 -20.97 -3.88 9.34
N PHE A 590 -19.67 -4.02 9.08
CA PHE A 590 -19.20 -4.60 7.83
C PHE A 590 -19.79 -5.98 7.54
N PHE A 591 -19.83 -6.86 8.53
CA PHE A 591 -20.44 -8.19 8.36
C PHE A 591 -21.97 -8.12 8.36
N ALA A 592 -22.58 -7.41 9.29
CA ALA A 592 -24.06 -7.37 9.43
C ALA A 592 -24.77 -6.73 8.23
N GLN A 593 -24.09 -5.86 7.47
CA GLN A 593 -24.70 -5.07 6.40
C GLN A 593 -24.38 -5.59 4.97
N GLN A 594 -23.84 -6.80 4.83
CA GLN A 594 -23.49 -7.36 3.53
C GLN A 594 -24.69 -7.48 2.57
N PHE A 595 -25.87 -7.77 3.08
CA PHE A 595 -27.08 -7.88 2.26
C PHE A 595 -27.36 -6.61 1.43
N LYS A 596 -27.01 -5.42 1.94
CA LYS A 596 -27.12 -4.17 1.20
C LYS A 596 -26.14 -4.12 0.04
N ARG A 597 -24.93 -4.61 0.23
CA ARG A 597 -23.89 -4.65 -0.82
C ARG A 597 -24.17 -5.66 -1.91
N SER A 598 -24.91 -6.72 -1.61
CA SER A 598 -25.26 -7.78 -2.59
C SER A 598 -26.08 -7.28 -3.77
N CYS A 599 -26.77 -6.15 -3.64
CA CYS A 599 -27.62 -5.55 -4.69
C CYS A 599 -27.14 -4.16 -5.14
N LEU A 600 -25.85 -3.84 -4.95
CA LEU A 600 -25.31 -2.56 -5.38
C LEU A 600 -25.45 -2.32 -6.88
N PRO A 601 -25.81 -1.07 -7.29
CA PRO A 601 -25.77 -0.65 -8.69
C PRO A 601 -24.37 -0.82 -9.31
N ASP A 602 -24.31 -0.83 -10.64
CA ASP A 602 -23.05 -0.70 -11.35
C ASP A 602 -22.42 0.66 -11.08
N GLY A 603 -21.10 0.71 -11.06
CA GLY A 603 -20.33 1.93 -10.91
C GLY A 603 -18.86 1.71 -11.27
N PRO A 604 -18.09 2.78 -11.57
CA PRO A 604 -16.71 2.68 -11.96
C PRO A 604 -15.82 2.37 -10.75
N LYS A 605 -14.77 1.57 -10.98
CA LYS A 605 -13.72 1.34 -9.98
C LYS A 605 -12.58 2.34 -10.20
N VAL A 606 -12.31 3.20 -9.22
CA VAL A 606 -11.26 4.23 -9.31
C VAL A 606 -9.96 3.85 -8.60
N GLY A 607 -10.01 2.97 -7.61
CA GLY A 607 -8.87 2.59 -6.78
C GLY A 607 -8.72 1.08 -6.63
N THR A 608 -7.81 0.67 -5.75
CA THR A 608 -7.50 -0.75 -5.51
C THR A 608 -8.48 -1.46 -4.57
N VAL A 609 -9.40 -0.71 -3.94
CA VAL A 609 -10.43 -1.24 -3.04
C VAL A 609 -11.81 -0.83 -3.55
N ALA A 610 -12.71 -1.79 -3.62
CA ALA A 610 -14.14 -1.57 -3.85
C ALA A 610 -14.94 -2.69 -3.16
N VAL A 611 -16.25 -2.52 -3.04
CA VAL A 611 -17.14 -3.49 -2.39
C VAL A 611 -18.20 -4.04 -3.35
N SER A 612 -17.98 -3.91 -4.64
CA SER A 612 -18.87 -4.45 -5.66
C SER A 612 -18.96 -5.97 -5.59
N PRO A 613 -20.16 -6.57 -5.53
CA PRO A 613 -20.35 -8.02 -5.48
C PRO A 613 -19.98 -8.70 -6.81
N ARG A 614 -19.84 -7.95 -7.89
CA ARG A 614 -19.49 -8.46 -9.22
C ARG A 614 -18.00 -8.66 -9.42
N GLY A 615 -17.16 -8.01 -8.60
CA GLY A 615 -15.70 -8.06 -8.77
C GLY A 615 -14.94 -8.18 -7.46
N ASP A 616 -14.86 -7.10 -6.71
CA ASP A 616 -13.87 -6.93 -5.63
C ASP A 616 -14.22 -7.65 -4.32
N LEU A 617 -15.51 -7.69 -3.93
CA LEU A 617 -15.94 -8.31 -2.68
C LEU A 617 -17.10 -9.27 -2.90
N ARG A 618 -16.79 -10.53 -3.11
CA ARG A 618 -17.76 -11.62 -3.23
C ARG A 618 -17.98 -12.28 -1.87
N MET A 619 -18.67 -11.60 -0.98
CA MET A 619 -18.94 -12.07 0.36
C MET A 619 -20.40 -12.54 0.48
N PRO A 620 -20.69 -13.71 1.09
CA PRO A 620 -22.06 -14.13 1.38
C PRO A 620 -22.75 -13.14 2.32
N SER A 621 -24.06 -12.90 2.10
CA SER A 621 -24.84 -11.96 2.92
C SER A 621 -25.05 -12.43 4.37
N ASP A 622 -24.91 -13.72 4.59
CA ASP A 622 -25.04 -14.42 5.87
C ASP A 622 -23.70 -14.86 6.49
N ALA A 623 -22.57 -14.30 5.99
CA ALA A 623 -21.25 -14.57 6.54
C ALA A 623 -21.18 -14.14 8.00
N CYS A 624 -20.71 -15.06 8.87
CA CYS A 624 -20.53 -14.82 10.28
C CYS A 624 -19.21 -14.10 10.57
N GLY A 625 -19.28 -12.91 11.20
CA GLY A 625 -18.11 -12.11 11.60
C GLY A 625 -17.45 -12.53 12.91
N ARG A 626 -17.85 -13.65 13.53
CA ARG A 626 -17.48 -14.02 14.90
C ARG A 626 -15.97 -14.07 15.12
N ILE A 627 -15.21 -14.71 14.25
CA ILE A 627 -13.75 -14.88 14.45
C ILE A 627 -12.99 -13.55 14.45
N TRP A 628 -13.44 -12.57 13.68
CA TRP A 628 -12.88 -11.21 13.69
C TRP A 628 -13.30 -10.45 14.95
N MET A 629 -14.57 -10.59 15.38
CA MET A 629 -15.07 -9.95 16.59
C MET A 629 -14.42 -10.53 17.85
N ASP A 630 -14.24 -11.85 17.93
CA ASP A 630 -13.55 -12.53 19.06
C ASP A 630 -12.09 -12.05 19.18
N GLU A 631 -11.43 -11.67 18.07
CA GLU A 631 -10.10 -11.09 18.09
C GLU A 631 -10.12 -9.64 18.57
N VAL A 632 -11.02 -8.82 18.04
CA VAL A 632 -11.19 -7.40 18.45
C VAL A 632 -11.55 -7.28 19.93
N ASP A 633 -12.35 -8.21 20.47
CA ASP A 633 -12.78 -8.19 21.86
C ASP A 633 -11.65 -8.55 22.86
N LYS A 634 -10.53 -9.08 22.36
CA LYS A 634 -9.33 -9.39 23.16
C LYS A 634 -8.30 -8.27 23.16
N LEU A 635 -8.50 -7.23 22.36
CA LEU A 635 -7.61 -6.06 22.27
C LEU A 635 -7.93 -5.03 23.34
#